data_190db4409ce1848e70ab401989a0c4ee
#
_entry.id   190db4409ce1848e70ab401989a0c4ee
#
_cell.length_a   1.000
_cell.length_b   1.000
_cell.length_c   1.000
_cell.angle_alpha   90.00
_cell.angle_beta   90.00
_cell.angle_gamma   90.00
#
_symmetry.space_group_name_H-M   'P 1'
#
loop_
_entity.id
_entity.type
_entity.pdbx_description
1 polymer ?
#
loop_
_entity_poly.entity_id
_entity_poly.type
_entity_poly.pdbx_seq_one_letter_code
_entity_poly.pdbx_strand_id
1 'polypeptide(L)'
;MQEQDRIIKINIEEEMKSSYIDYSMSVIVARALPDVRDGFKPVHRRILYGMMELGNTSDKPYKKAARIVGEVLGKYHPHGDLSVYGALVRMAQDWAMRYPLVDGQGNFGSIDGDSAAAMRYTEARLKKIGEEMMQDLYKETVDFTNNFDDTLQEPTVMPTRIPNLLVNGASGIAVGMATNMPTHNLREVIDACVAYIDNNEIDVDGLMQYIKAPDFPTGGYIYGISGVRDAYETGRGRVVMRAKAEIESHPTHDKIVVTEIPYGVNKAELIKSIADLSNDKKIEGISNVNDETDREGMRIVIDIKRDANASVVLNKLYKMTMLQTSFGVNNVALVYGRPRLLNLKELIKYFVEHRHEVVIRRTRYDLRKAKERAHILEGLIIASDNIDEVIRIIRAAKTPNEAITNLMARFNLSEIQARAIVEMRLRQLTGLMQDQLHAEYEDLMKQIAYFEEILSNEELCKKVIKDELLEVKEKYGDNRRSEIVYASEEFNPEDFYADDEMVITISHMGYIKRTPLSEFRAQNRGGVGSKGSETRNEDFIEHIYPATMHNTLLFFTQKGKCYWLKVYEIPEGNKTSKGRAIQNLLNIDADDVVTAYLRVKNLNDTEFINSHYVLFCTKNGAIKKTLLEQYSRPRQNGVNAITIREDDRVIEVRMTNGNNEIVIANRNGRAIRFHESAVREMGRTATGVRGITLDEDGQDEVIGMICIKDPETETIMVVSENGYGKRSDIEDYRKTNRGGKGVKTLNITDKTGSLVAIKSVTDENDLMIINKSGITIRLKVADVRIMGRATQGVRLIDLEKRNDQIGSVCKVASENEEEEVQDEATPATDIQPADGETIQPVTDEPNE
;
A
#
# COMPACT_ATOMS: atom_id res chain seq x y z
N MET A 1 59.83 -43.61 -4.77
CA MET A 1 59.24 -42.79 -5.83
C MET A 1 58.67 -41.59 -5.11
N GLN A 2 59.32 -40.44 -5.27
CA GLN A 2 58.78 -39.18 -4.72
C GLN A 2 57.57 -38.79 -5.57
N GLU A 3 56.39 -38.73 -4.96
CA GLU A 3 55.24 -38.03 -5.53
C GLU A 3 55.59 -36.56 -5.70
N GLN A 4 55.76 -36.12 -6.93
CA GLN A 4 55.90 -34.73 -7.26
C GLN A 4 54.50 -34.11 -7.04
N ASP A 5 54.37 -33.32 -6.00
CA ASP A 5 53.20 -32.46 -5.77
C ASP A 5 53.02 -31.58 -7.01
N ARG A 6 51.98 -31.87 -7.76
CA ARG A 6 51.59 -31.14 -8.95
C ARG A 6 50.95 -29.83 -8.54
N ILE A 7 51.71 -28.78 -8.38
CA ILE A 7 51.18 -27.43 -8.10
C ILE A 7 50.46 -26.93 -9.37
N ILE A 8 49.14 -26.91 -9.31
CA ILE A 8 48.29 -26.31 -10.36
C ILE A 8 48.12 -24.84 -10.02
N LYS A 9 48.53 -23.93 -10.90
CA LYS A 9 48.27 -22.51 -10.75
C LYS A 9 46.82 -22.25 -11.12
N ILE A 10 46.02 -21.81 -10.15
CA ILE A 10 44.62 -21.42 -10.31
C ILE A 10 44.57 -19.90 -10.30
N ASN A 11 43.89 -19.31 -11.31
CA ASN A 11 43.59 -17.89 -11.32
C ASN A 11 42.43 -17.62 -10.36
N ILE A 12 42.66 -16.84 -9.29
CA ILE A 12 41.68 -16.56 -8.27
C ILE A 12 40.43 -15.85 -8.82
N GLU A 13 40.60 -15.01 -9.86
CA GLU A 13 39.45 -14.33 -10.48
C GLU A 13 38.52 -15.30 -11.23
N GLU A 14 39.11 -16.27 -11.94
CA GLU A 14 38.32 -17.28 -12.67
C GLU A 14 37.65 -18.25 -11.72
N GLU A 15 38.35 -18.69 -10.68
CA GLU A 15 37.81 -19.57 -9.65
C GLU A 15 36.69 -18.90 -8.88
N MET A 16 36.86 -17.63 -8.49
CA MET A 16 35.78 -16.86 -7.81
C MET A 16 34.59 -16.65 -8.73
N LYS A 17 34.77 -16.33 -10.01
CA LYS A 17 33.64 -16.18 -10.96
C LYS A 17 32.91 -17.50 -11.13
N SER A 18 33.58 -18.60 -11.33
CA SER A 18 32.99 -19.93 -11.48
C SER A 18 32.21 -20.32 -10.20
N SER A 19 32.85 -20.24 -9.05
CA SER A 19 32.26 -20.59 -7.76
C SER A 19 31.04 -19.70 -7.43
N TYR A 20 31.10 -18.39 -7.76
CA TYR A 20 29.96 -17.49 -7.54
C TYR A 20 28.79 -17.77 -8.49
N ILE A 21 29.07 -18.13 -9.74
CA ILE A 21 28.05 -18.55 -10.70
C ILE A 21 27.38 -19.84 -10.22
N ASP A 22 28.14 -20.83 -9.81
CA ASP A 22 27.64 -22.11 -9.32
C ASP A 22 26.78 -21.92 -8.05
N TYR A 23 27.26 -21.10 -7.10
CA TYR A 23 26.48 -20.73 -5.92
C TYR A 23 25.20 -20.00 -6.30
N SER A 24 25.26 -19.02 -7.19
CA SER A 24 24.12 -18.25 -7.64
C SER A 24 23.08 -19.13 -8.32
N MET A 25 23.50 -20.03 -9.20
CA MET A 25 22.64 -21.00 -9.87
C MET A 25 21.96 -21.94 -8.85
N SER A 26 22.72 -22.44 -7.87
CA SER A 26 22.20 -23.29 -6.80
C SER A 26 21.15 -22.55 -5.97
N VAL A 27 21.38 -21.29 -5.57
CA VAL A 27 20.42 -20.48 -4.80
C VAL A 27 19.16 -20.18 -5.60
N ILE A 28 19.27 -19.91 -6.89
CA ILE A 28 18.15 -19.63 -7.78
C ILE A 28 17.29 -20.90 -7.98
N VAL A 29 17.90 -21.99 -8.42
CA VAL A 29 17.17 -23.18 -8.88
C VAL A 29 16.81 -24.13 -7.73
N ALA A 30 17.69 -24.29 -6.73
CA ALA A 30 17.53 -25.29 -5.69
C ALA A 30 17.20 -24.75 -4.29
N ARG A 31 16.90 -23.47 -4.12
CA ARG A 31 16.62 -22.91 -2.79
C ARG A 31 15.50 -21.87 -2.74
N ALA A 32 15.64 -20.76 -3.50
CA ALA A 32 14.84 -19.55 -3.24
C ALA A 32 13.56 -19.45 -4.05
N LEU A 33 13.54 -19.95 -5.28
CA LEU A 33 12.41 -19.80 -6.19
C LEU A 33 11.53 -21.05 -6.21
N PRO A 34 10.20 -20.89 -6.29
CA PRO A 34 9.25 -22.00 -6.45
C PRO A 34 9.23 -22.51 -7.90
N ASP A 35 8.92 -23.79 -8.10
CA ASP A 35 8.56 -24.33 -9.42
C ASP A 35 7.14 -23.87 -9.78
N VAL A 36 6.92 -23.45 -11.02
CA VAL A 36 5.63 -22.93 -11.48
C VAL A 36 4.52 -24.00 -11.44
N ARG A 37 4.86 -25.26 -11.58
CA ARG A 37 3.93 -26.40 -11.69
C ARG A 37 3.28 -26.74 -10.34
N ASP A 38 4.07 -26.84 -9.27
CA ASP A 38 3.59 -27.23 -7.94
C ASP A 38 3.65 -26.10 -6.87
N GLY A 39 4.30 -24.99 -7.17
CA GLY A 39 4.42 -23.85 -6.28
C GLY A 39 5.35 -24.05 -5.08
N PHE A 40 6.12 -25.14 -5.06
CA PHE A 40 7.00 -25.47 -3.95
C PHE A 40 8.45 -25.12 -4.23
N LYS A 41 9.10 -24.65 -3.16
CA LYS A 41 10.56 -24.69 -3.08
C LYS A 41 11.00 -26.10 -2.69
N PRO A 42 12.27 -26.48 -2.95
CA PRO A 42 12.75 -27.81 -2.60
C PRO A 42 12.52 -28.20 -1.13
N VAL A 43 12.71 -27.27 -0.19
CA VAL A 43 12.48 -27.55 1.24
C VAL A 43 11.03 -27.91 1.54
N HIS A 44 10.05 -27.21 0.96
CA HIS A 44 8.63 -27.52 1.18
C HIS A 44 8.25 -28.87 0.60
N ARG A 45 8.72 -29.16 -0.62
CA ARG A 45 8.49 -30.43 -1.31
C ARG A 45 9.05 -31.60 -0.51
N ARG A 46 10.27 -31.47 0.00
CA ARG A 46 10.95 -32.50 0.80
C ARG A 46 10.27 -32.72 2.17
N ILE A 47 9.73 -31.67 2.80
CA ILE A 47 8.97 -31.80 4.06
C ILE A 47 7.71 -32.60 3.82
N LEU A 48 6.90 -32.25 2.82
CA LEU A 48 5.65 -32.95 2.52
C LEU A 48 5.91 -34.40 2.12
N TYR A 49 6.92 -34.64 1.29
CA TYR A 49 7.33 -35.98 0.89
C TYR A 49 7.82 -36.83 2.08
N GLY A 50 8.68 -36.27 2.94
CA GLY A 50 9.12 -36.93 4.16
C GLY A 50 7.98 -37.23 5.14
N MET A 51 7.00 -36.35 5.27
CA MET A 51 5.81 -36.61 6.08
C MET A 51 4.97 -37.76 5.49
N MET A 52 4.84 -37.85 4.18
CA MET A 52 4.15 -38.92 3.47
C MET A 52 4.86 -40.26 3.67
N GLU A 53 6.18 -40.30 3.50
CA GLU A 53 7.02 -41.50 3.72
C GLU A 53 6.95 -42.00 5.17
N LEU A 54 6.85 -41.11 6.15
CA LEU A 54 6.61 -41.43 7.55
C LEU A 54 5.18 -41.96 7.80
N GLY A 55 4.29 -41.94 6.79
CA GLY A 55 2.88 -42.24 6.97
C GLY A 55 2.20 -41.29 7.98
N ASN A 56 2.59 -39.98 7.94
CA ASN A 56 2.08 -38.96 8.85
C ASN A 56 0.89 -38.20 8.23
N THR A 57 -0.11 -38.94 7.81
CA THR A 57 -1.33 -38.47 7.14
C THR A 57 -2.34 -37.88 8.12
N SER A 58 -3.35 -37.19 7.60
CA SER A 58 -4.38 -36.47 8.40
C SER A 58 -5.24 -37.42 9.29
N ASP A 59 -5.34 -38.68 8.94
CA ASP A 59 -6.05 -39.72 9.69
C ASP A 59 -5.23 -40.35 10.81
N LYS A 60 -3.93 -40.08 10.87
CA LYS A 60 -2.99 -40.62 11.86
C LYS A 60 -2.75 -39.66 13.02
N PRO A 61 -2.26 -40.20 14.17
CA PRO A 61 -1.84 -39.35 15.29
C PRO A 61 -0.72 -38.38 14.89
N TYR A 62 -0.66 -37.22 15.55
CA TYR A 62 0.43 -36.28 15.41
C TYR A 62 1.78 -36.92 15.73
N LYS A 63 2.82 -36.47 15.06
CA LYS A 63 4.22 -36.81 15.34
C LYS A 63 4.98 -35.59 15.79
N LYS A 64 5.97 -35.77 16.70
CA LYS A 64 6.87 -34.69 17.11
C LYS A 64 7.51 -34.03 15.90
N ALA A 65 7.50 -32.70 15.84
CA ALA A 65 8.12 -31.95 14.74
C ALA A 65 9.60 -32.30 14.57
N ALA A 66 10.31 -32.54 15.68
CA ALA A 66 11.69 -32.99 15.66
C ALA A 66 11.92 -34.31 14.89
N ARG A 67 10.92 -35.25 14.92
CA ARG A 67 11.00 -36.49 14.13
C ARG A 67 10.84 -36.21 12.64
N ILE A 68 9.92 -35.32 12.27
CA ILE A 68 9.71 -34.95 10.86
C ILE A 68 10.96 -34.23 10.32
N VAL A 69 11.48 -33.26 11.07
CA VAL A 69 12.69 -32.52 10.71
C VAL A 69 13.89 -33.45 10.58
N GLY A 70 14.09 -34.38 11.53
CA GLY A 70 15.16 -35.37 11.47
C GLY A 70 15.08 -36.30 10.27
N GLU A 71 13.88 -36.75 9.88
CA GLU A 71 13.66 -37.57 8.68
C GLU A 71 14.03 -36.81 7.40
N VAL A 72 13.60 -35.54 7.29
CA VAL A 72 13.88 -34.72 6.13
C VAL A 72 15.37 -34.39 6.00
N LEU A 73 16.02 -34.04 7.12
CA LEU A 73 17.46 -33.74 7.15
C LEU A 73 18.31 -34.97 6.80
N GLY A 74 17.97 -36.10 7.42
CA GLY A 74 18.76 -37.33 7.21
C GLY A 74 18.65 -37.93 5.83
N LYS A 75 17.54 -37.67 5.11
CA LYS A 75 17.27 -38.34 3.84
C LYS A 75 17.30 -37.45 2.61
N TYR A 76 16.86 -36.18 2.74
CA TYR A 76 16.57 -35.36 1.56
C TYR A 76 17.20 -33.96 1.57
N HIS A 77 17.37 -33.32 2.76
CA HIS A 77 17.71 -31.89 2.82
C HIS A 77 18.93 -31.62 3.72
N PRO A 78 20.16 -31.65 3.19
CA PRO A 78 21.41 -31.54 3.94
C PRO A 78 21.72 -30.10 4.34
N HIS A 79 20.83 -29.43 5.09
CA HIS A 79 20.97 -28.06 5.57
C HIS A 79 20.61 -27.96 7.05
N GLY A 80 20.63 -26.74 7.61
CA GLY A 80 20.33 -26.54 9.04
C GLY A 80 18.88 -26.90 9.43
N ASP A 81 18.71 -27.50 10.60
CA ASP A 81 17.43 -27.92 11.18
C ASP A 81 16.44 -26.78 11.36
N LEU A 82 16.90 -25.58 11.72
CA LEU A 82 16.07 -24.39 11.86
C LEU A 82 15.42 -23.96 10.55
N SER A 83 16.08 -24.18 9.40
CA SER A 83 15.51 -23.86 8.09
C SER A 83 14.34 -24.79 7.73
N VAL A 84 14.49 -26.09 8.00
CA VAL A 84 13.43 -27.09 7.79
C VAL A 84 12.29 -26.88 8.77
N TYR A 85 12.59 -26.67 10.06
CA TYR A 85 11.58 -26.43 11.06
C TYR A 85 10.79 -25.13 10.80
N GLY A 86 11.48 -24.04 10.45
CA GLY A 86 10.83 -22.78 10.09
C GLY A 86 9.88 -22.90 8.87
N ALA A 87 10.28 -23.68 7.86
CA ALA A 87 9.40 -23.98 6.73
C ALA A 87 8.18 -24.81 7.13
N LEU A 88 8.37 -25.84 7.98
CA LEU A 88 7.27 -26.66 8.54
C LEU A 88 6.29 -25.80 9.34
N VAL A 89 6.80 -24.94 10.21
CA VAL A 89 6.02 -24.01 11.04
C VAL A 89 5.17 -23.10 10.15
N ARG A 90 5.78 -22.47 9.14
CA ARG A 90 5.06 -21.58 8.22
C ARG A 90 3.91 -22.30 7.48
N MET A 91 4.10 -23.54 7.09
CA MET A 91 3.05 -24.32 6.42
C MET A 91 1.86 -24.68 7.33
N ALA A 92 1.99 -24.52 8.66
CA ALA A 92 0.93 -24.72 9.63
C ALA A 92 0.23 -23.43 10.08
N GLN A 93 0.81 -22.25 9.81
CA GLN A 93 0.29 -20.95 10.24
C GLN A 93 -0.84 -20.46 9.32
N ASP A 94 -2.01 -20.18 9.86
CA ASP A 94 -3.21 -19.74 9.15
C ASP A 94 -3.20 -18.23 8.79
N TRP A 95 -2.32 -17.45 9.43
CA TRP A 95 -2.05 -16.04 9.06
C TRP A 95 -0.93 -15.89 8.03
N ALA A 96 -0.15 -16.96 7.78
CA ALA A 96 0.94 -16.96 6.80
C ALA A 96 0.58 -17.64 5.48
N MET A 97 -0.29 -18.66 5.51
CA MET A 97 -0.77 -19.37 4.33
C MET A 97 -2.29 -19.29 4.21
N ARG A 98 -2.76 -19.02 3.00
CA ARG A 98 -4.20 -18.94 2.74
C ARG A 98 -4.89 -20.30 2.92
N TYR A 99 -4.19 -21.37 2.56
CA TYR A 99 -4.60 -22.78 2.75
C TYR A 99 -3.42 -23.55 3.35
N PRO A 100 -3.33 -23.63 4.69
CA PRO A 100 -2.27 -24.36 5.38
C PRO A 100 -2.25 -25.83 5.01
N LEU A 101 -1.06 -26.38 4.74
CA LEU A 101 -0.84 -27.75 4.30
C LEU A 101 -0.54 -28.73 5.45
N VAL A 102 -0.11 -28.16 6.57
CA VAL A 102 0.27 -28.90 7.79
C VAL A 102 -0.71 -28.56 8.91
N ASP A 103 -1.09 -29.57 9.67
CA ASP A 103 -1.88 -29.45 10.89
C ASP A 103 -0.93 -29.53 12.07
N GLY A 104 -0.79 -28.39 12.79
CA GLY A 104 0.12 -28.22 13.91
C GLY A 104 -0.60 -28.32 15.25
N GLN A 105 0.03 -28.96 16.22
CA GLN A 105 -0.41 -29.01 17.62
C GLN A 105 0.68 -28.46 18.54
N GLY A 106 0.30 -27.50 19.39
CA GLY A 106 1.22 -26.76 20.26
C GLY A 106 1.40 -25.32 19.83
N ASN A 107 2.48 -24.67 20.29
CA ASN A 107 2.77 -23.28 19.95
C ASN A 107 3.56 -23.19 18.64
N PHE A 108 2.89 -22.75 17.56
CA PHE A 108 3.47 -22.48 16.24
C PHE A 108 3.71 -20.97 15.99
N GLY A 109 3.80 -20.16 17.05
CA GLY A 109 3.95 -18.71 16.97
C GLY A 109 2.59 -18.00 16.99
N SER A 110 2.64 -16.67 16.85
CA SER A 110 1.45 -15.82 16.78
C SER A 110 1.60 -14.71 15.76
N ILE A 111 0.50 -14.02 15.46
CA ILE A 111 0.48 -12.83 14.60
C ILE A 111 1.19 -11.63 15.28
N ASP A 112 1.45 -11.71 16.59
CA ASP A 112 2.24 -10.74 17.36
C ASP A 112 3.76 -10.88 17.14
N GLY A 113 4.16 -11.86 16.33
CA GLY A 113 5.57 -12.12 16.03
C GLY A 113 6.26 -13.06 17.02
N ASP A 114 5.52 -13.70 17.90
CA ASP A 114 6.10 -14.72 18.79
C ASP A 114 6.66 -15.87 17.97
N SER A 115 7.82 -16.34 18.36
CA SER A 115 8.44 -17.50 17.76
C SER A 115 7.71 -18.79 18.13
N ALA A 116 7.71 -19.76 17.22
CA ALA A 116 7.26 -21.11 17.55
C ALA A 116 8.10 -21.73 18.69
N ALA A 117 7.47 -22.57 19.49
CA ALA A 117 8.19 -23.36 20.50
C ALA A 117 9.21 -24.30 19.82
N ALA A 118 10.25 -24.71 20.55
CA ALA A 118 11.25 -25.61 20.01
C ALA A 118 10.60 -26.92 19.49
N MET A 119 11.12 -27.49 18.40
CA MET A 119 10.56 -28.65 17.66
C MET A 119 10.35 -29.90 18.53
N ARG A 120 10.98 -30.00 19.70
CA ARG A 120 10.76 -31.09 20.65
C ARG A 120 9.42 -31.00 21.38
N TYR A 121 8.80 -29.81 21.41
CA TYR A 121 7.52 -29.58 22.08
C TYR A 121 6.34 -29.60 21.10
N THR A 122 6.55 -29.17 19.86
CA THR A 122 5.51 -29.12 18.84
C THR A 122 5.28 -30.45 18.15
N GLU A 123 4.09 -30.67 17.68
CA GLU A 123 3.67 -31.86 16.92
C GLU A 123 2.98 -31.42 15.62
N ALA A 124 3.11 -32.25 14.59
CA ALA A 124 2.50 -31.96 13.29
C ALA A 124 2.05 -33.23 12.56
N ARG A 125 1.12 -33.06 11.64
CA ARG A 125 0.70 -34.04 10.63
C ARG A 125 0.25 -33.31 9.35
N LEU A 126 0.09 -34.03 8.27
CA LEU A 126 -0.49 -33.47 7.05
C LEU A 126 -1.96 -33.08 7.26
N LYS A 127 -2.38 -31.97 6.67
CA LYS A 127 -3.80 -31.69 6.43
C LYS A 127 -4.26 -32.45 5.19
N LYS A 128 -5.58 -32.70 5.08
CA LYS A 128 -6.15 -33.36 3.89
C LYS A 128 -5.77 -32.63 2.59
N ILE A 129 -5.79 -31.31 2.61
CA ILE A 129 -5.36 -30.50 1.47
C ILE A 129 -3.86 -30.68 1.14
N GLY A 130 -3.02 -30.93 2.14
CA GLY A 130 -1.61 -31.29 1.95
C GLY A 130 -1.40 -32.65 1.29
N GLU A 131 -2.29 -33.61 1.54
CA GLU A 131 -2.28 -34.91 0.88
C GLU A 131 -2.67 -34.83 -0.60
N GLU A 132 -3.60 -33.92 -0.98
CA GLU A 132 -3.97 -33.66 -2.37
C GLU A 132 -2.79 -33.17 -3.24
N MET A 133 -1.77 -32.58 -2.60
CA MET A 133 -0.53 -32.17 -3.32
C MET A 133 0.28 -33.37 -3.81
N MET A 134 0.12 -34.55 -3.17
CA MET A 134 0.89 -35.77 -3.41
C MET A 134 0.04 -36.89 -3.94
N GLN A 135 -1.24 -36.66 -4.24
CA GLN A 135 -2.13 -37.70 -4.75
C GLN A 135 -1.57 -38.27 -6.06
N ASP A 136 -1.63 -39.59 -6.20
CA ASP A 136 -1.12 -40.33 -7.35
C ASP A 136 0.43 -40.24 -7.56
N LEU A 137 1.19 -39.82 -6.55
CA LEU A 137 2.65 -39.69 -6.64
C LEU A 137 3.34 -40.99 -7.05
N TYR A 138 2.85 -42.12 -6.56
CA TYR A 138 3.43 -43.45 -6.84
C TYR A 138 2.92 -44.12 -8.15
N LYS A 139 2.16 -43.36 -8.96
CA LYS A 139 1.68 -43.83 -10.27
C LYS A 139 2.52 -43.33 -11.44
N GLU A 140 3.81 -43.09 -11.22
CA GLU A 140 4.75 -42.60 -12.25
C GLU A 140 4.32 -41.27 -12.88
N THR A 141 3.56 -40.45 -12.15
CA THR A 141 3.00 -39.17 -12.61
C THR A 141 4.02 -38.08 -12.77
N VAL A 142 5.11 -38.14 -12.01
CA VAL A 142 6.23 -37.21 -12.01
C VAL A 142 7.56 -37.94 -12.02
N ASP A 143 8.62 -37.23 -12.37
CA ASP A 143 9.98 -37.77 -12.38
C ASP A 143 10.59 -37.73 -10.99
N PHE A 144 11.44 -38.70 -10.69
CA PHE A 144 12.20 -38.82 -9.47
C PHE A 144 13.68 -38.59 -9.78
N THR A 145 14.39 -37.98 -8.85
CA THR A 145 15.86 -37.79 -8.89
C THR A 145 16.48 -38.40 -7.64
N ASN A 146 17.76 -38.71 -7.70
CA ASN A 146 18.48 -39.16 -6.52
C ASN A 146 18.59 -38.02 -5.50
N ASN A 147 18.55 -38.39 -4.20
CA ASN A 147 18.84 -37.47 -3.12
C ASN A 147 20.34 -37.08 -3.11
N PHE A 148 20.76 -36.31 -2.09
CA PHE A 148 22.14 -35.76 -2.01
C PHE A 148 23.24 -36.79 -1.87
N ASP A 149 22.96 -38.03 -1.44
CA ASP A 149 23.91 -39.12 -1.22
C ASP A 149 23.70 -40.32 -2.15
N ASP A 150 22.84 -40.18 -3.14
CA ASP A 150 22.45 -41.23 -4.14
C ASP A 150 21.86 -42.51 -3.54
N THR A 151 21.44 -42.49 -2.28
CA THR A 151 20.86 -43.69 -1.62
C THR A 151 19.37 -43.83 -1.79
N LEU A 152 18.66 -42.72 -1.99
CA LEU A 152 17.20 -42.66 -2.09
C LEU A 152 16.80 -41.77 -3.28
N GLN A 153 15.52 -41.78 -3.60
CA GLN A 153 14.94 -40.93 -4.63
C GLN A 153 13.91 -39.99 -4.03
N GLU A 154 13.87 -38.77 -4.58
CA GLU A 154 12.88 -37.76 -4.26
C GLU A 154 12.18 -37.24 -5.52
N PRO A 155 10.91 -36.79 -5.44
CA PRO A 155 10.19 -36.28 -6.60
C PRO A 155 10.75 -34.92 -6.99
N THR A 156 10.93 -34.68 -8.30
CA THR A 156 11.38 -33.39 -8.83
C THR A 156 10.31 -32.31 -8.74
N VAL A 157 9.03 -32.73 -8.79
CA VAL A 157 7.82 -31.89 -8.71
C VAL A 157 6.69 -32.72 -8.12
N MET A 158 5.74 -32.09 -7.44
CA MET A 158 4.55 -32.77 -6.93
C MET A 158 3.44 -32.85 -7.98
N PRO A 159 2.68 -33.99 -8.05
CA PRO A 159 1.55 -34.12 -8.97
C PRO A 159 0.30 -33.40 -8.45
N THR A 160 0.44 -32.18 -7.98
CA THR A 160 -0.60 -31.45 -7.26
C THR A 160 -1.90 -31.29 -8.06
N ARG A 161 -3.05 -31.50 -7.41
CA ARG A 161 -4.38 -31.21 -7.93
C ARG A 161 -4.83 -29.76 -7.66
N ILE A 162 -4.04 -29.01 -6.90
CA ILE A 162 -4.34 -27.65 -6.45
C ILE A 162 -3.33 -26.68 -7.07
N PRO A 163 -3.76 -25.54 -7.61
CA PRO A 163 -2.88 -24.50 -8.16
C PRO A 163 -2.15 -23.75 -7.04
N ASN A 164 -1.28 -24.45 -6.31
CA ASN A 164 -0.70 -24.03 -5.05
C ASN A 164 0.09 -22.71 -5.16
N LEU A 165 0.80 -22.48 -6.27
CA LEU A 165 1.56 -21.25 -6.47
C LEU A 165 0.67 -19.99 -6.43
N LEU A 166 -0.50 -20.04 -7.06
CA LEU A 166 -1.47 -18.95 -7.02
C LEU A 166 -2.20 -18.89 -5.68
N VAL A 167 -2.62 -20.03 -5.14
CA VAL A 167 -3.48 -20.08 -3.96
C VAL A 167 -2.72 -19.67 -2.68
N ASN A 168 -1.51 -20.19 -2.48
CA ASN A 168 -0.70 -19.92 -1.30
C ASN A 168 0.41 -18.87 -1.55
N GLY A 169 0.65 -18.49 -2.80
CA GLY A 169 1.71 -17.57 -3.14
C GLY A 169 3.12 -18.12 -2.85
N ALA A 170 4.11 -17.28 -3.01
CA ALA A 170 5.49 -17.57 -2.64
C ALA A 170 6.28 -16.28 -2.42
N SER A 171 7.23 -16.31 -1.49
CA SER A 171 8.20 -15.22 -1.31
C SER A 171 9.60 -15.79 -1.17
N GLY A 172 10.60 -15.16 -1.78
CA GLY A 172 11.99 -15.63 -1.69
C GLY A 172 12.97 -14.66 -2.30
N ILE A 173 14.17 -14.62 -1.74
CA ILE A 173 15.27 -13.79 -2.18
C ILE A 173 16.37 -14.70 -2.72
N ALA A 174 16.67 -14.58 -4.01
CA ALA A 174 17.74 -15.26 -4.70
C ALA A 174 18.88 -14.28 -5.01
N VAL A 175 19.92 -14.74 -5.70
CA VAL A 175 21.00 -13.87 -6.16
C VAL A 175 20.53 -13.13 -7.42
N GLY A 176 20.52 -11.80 -7.35
CA GLY A 176 20.13 -10.94 -8.47
C GLY A 176 18.64 -10.87 -8.78
N MET A 177 17.79 -11.61 -8.06
CA MET A 177 16.34 -11.60 -8.24
C MET A 177 15.60 -12.02 -6.96
N ALA A 178 14.32 -11.64 -6.89
CA ALA A 178 13.43 -12.04 -5.80
C ALA A 178 12.08 -12.44 -6.37
N THR A 179 11.33 -13.25 -5.65
CA THR A 179 9.93 -13.53 -5.92
C THR A 179 9.07 -13.08 -4.76
N ASN A 180 7.90 -12.52 -5.06
CA ASN A 180 6.91 -12.16 -4.06
C ASN A 180 5.52 -12.25 -4.71
N MET A 181 4.91 -13.42 -4.57
CA MET A 181 3.61 -13.73 -5.16
C MET A 181 2.52 -13.67 -4.09
N PRO A 182 1.43 -12.96 -4.33
CA PRO A 182 0.31 -12.90 -3.40
C PRO A 182 -0.51 -14.21 -3.41
N THR A 183 -1.26 -14.41 -2.36
CA THR A 183 -2.22 -15.49 -2.21
C THR A 183 -3.55 -15.16 -2.88
N HIS A 184 -4.32 -16.21 -3.28
CA HIS A 184 -5.62 -16.06 -3.96
C HIS A 184 -6.66 -17.03 -3.41
N ASN A 185 -7.94 -16.74 -3.66
CA ASN A 185 -9.03 -17.60 -3.30
C ASN A 185 -9.09 -18.85 -4.20
N LEU A 186 -9.21 -20.04 -3.61
CA LEU A 186 -9.17 -21.31 -4.34
C LEU A 186 -10.33 -21.43 -5.35
N ARG A 187 -11.55 -21.01 -4.99
CA ARG A 187 -12.70 -21.04 -5.90
C ARG A 187 -12.47 -20.19 -7.13
N GLU A 188 -11.98 -18.96 -6.93
CA GLU A 188 -11.70 -18.03 -8.03
C GLU A 188 -10.61 -18.58 -8.97
N VAL A 189 -9.54 -19.15 -8.41
CA VAL A 189 -8.44 -19.70 -9.22
C VAL A 189 -8.88 -20.93 -9.99
N ILE A 190 -9.66 -21.83 -9.38
CA ILE A 190 -10.19 -23.01 -10.09
C ILE A 190 -11.13 -22.59 -11.21
N ASP A 191 -12.02 -21.63 -10.98
CA ASP A 191 -12.92 -21.12 -12.02
C ASP A 191 -12.14 -20.54 -13.21
N ALA A 192 -11.06 -19.81 -12.93
CA ALA A 192 -10.17 -19.30 -13.98
C ALA A 192 -9.43 -20.43 -14.73
N CYS A 193 -8.98 -21.47 -14.01
CA CYS A 193 -8.37 -22.65 -14.66
C CYS A 193 -9.38 -23.36 -15.58
N VAL A 194 -10.63 -23.54 -15.15
CA VAL A 194 -11.70 -24.13 -15.97
C VAL A 194 -11.98 -23.27 -17.20
N ALA A 195 -12.10 -21.95 -17.02
CA ALA A 195 -12.29 -21.01 -18.13
C ALA A 195 -11.13 -21.05 -19.14
N TYR A 196 -9.88 -21.18 -18.66
CA TYR A 196 -8.71 -21.36 -19.53
C TYR A 196 -8.71 -22.70 -20.28
N ILE A 197 -9.15 -23.79 -19.64
CA ILE A 197 -9.29 -25.11 -20.32
C ILE A 197 -10.34 -25.05 -21.42
N ASP A 198 -11.44 -24.31 -21.20
CA ASP A 198 -12.51 -24.12 -22.20
C ASP A 198 -12.09 -23.21 -23.34
N ASN A 199 -11.28 -22.19 -23.05
CA ASN A 199 -10.78 -21.24 -24.05
C ASN A 199 -9.32 -20.85 -23.76
N ASN A 200 -8.38 -21.50 -24.42
CA ASN A 200 -6.94 -21.22 -24.26
C ASN A 200 -6.52 -19.82 -24.71
N GLU A 201 -7.35 -19.15 -25.55
CA GLU A 201 -7.07 -17.79 -26.03
C GLU A 201 -7.59 -16.69 -25.09
N ILE A 202 -8.23 -17.06 -23.96
CA ILE A 202 -8.69 -16.08 -22.96
C ILE A 202 -7.52 -15.16 -22.55
N ASP A 203 -7.75 -13.84 -22.56
CA ASP A 203 -6.78 -12.85 -22.15
C ASP A 203 -6.79 -12.63 -20.61
N VAL A 204 -5.90 -11.75 -20.13
CA VAL A 204 -5.81 -11.46 -18.69
C VAL A 204 -7.08 -10.78 -18.19
N ASP A 205 -7.67 -9.89 -18.96
CA ASP A 205 -8.94 -9.22 -18.60
C ASP A 205 -10.09 -10.22 -18.46
N GLY A 206 -10.17 -11.22 -19.35
CA GLY A 206 -11.13 -12.31 -19.24
C GLY A 206 -10.91 -13.16 -17.98
N LEU A 207 -9.65 -13.46 -17.63
CA LEU A 207 -9.31 -14.17 -16.40
C LEU A 207 -9.62 -13.37 -15.14
N MET A 208 -9.48 -12.04 -15.19
CA MET A 208 -9.83 -11.14 -14.08
C MET A 208 -11.32 -11.09 -13.76
N GLN A 209 -12.19 -11.60 -14.65
CA GLN A 209 -13.61 -11.79 -14.32
C GLN A 209 -13.80 -12.87 -13.23
N TYR A 210 -12.90 -13.85 -13.19
CA TYR A 210 -12.88 -14.92 -12.21
C TYR A 210 -11.97 -14.61 -11.02
N ILE A 211 -10.71 -14.24 -11.26
CA ILE A 211 -9.75 -13.83 -10.22
C ILE A 211 -9.70 -12.30 -10.13
N LYS A 212 -10.53 -11.75 -9.28
CA LYS A 212 -10.71 -10.28 -9.19
C LYS A 212 -9.50 -9.57 -8.61
N ALA A 213 -8.90 -10.14 -7.56
CA ALA A 213 -7.74 -9.61 -6.86
C ALA A 213 -7.11 -10.69 -5.96
N PRO A 214 -5.91 -10.49 -5.40
CA PRO A 214 -5.37 -11.33 -4.34
C PRO A 214 -6.34 -11.53 -3.18
N ASP A 215 -6.21 -12.63 -2.44
CA ASP A 215 -6.99 -12.94 -1.24
C ASP A 215 -6.05 -13.35 -0.12
N PHE A 216 -5.83 -12.44 0.83
CA PHE A 216 -4.84 -12.63 1.88
C PHE A 216 -5.38 -13.40 3.08
N PRO A 217 -4.55 -14.22 3.77
CA PRO A 217 -4.97 -15.00 4.93
C PRO A 217 -5.55 -14.15 6.06
N THR A 218 -5.01 -12.94 6.26
CA THR A 218 -5.40 -12.00 7.33
C THR A 218 -6.58 -11.12 6.98
N GLY A 219 -7.18 -11.27 5.78
CA GLY A 219 -8.32 -10.47 5.35
C GLY A 219 -7.92 -9.04 4.96
N GLY A 220 -8.65 -8.06 5.49
CA GLY A 220 -8.47 -6.63 5.20
C GLY A 220 -9.02 -6.20 3.85
N TYR A 221 -8.75 -4.96 3.49
CA TYR A 221 -9.18 -4.38 2.22
C TYR A 221 -8.04 -4.35 1.20
N ILE A 222 -8.34 -4.70 -0.05
CA ILE A 222 -7.53 -4.37 -1.22
C ILE A 222 -8.06 -3.04 -1.76
N TYR A 223 -7.22 -2.00 -1.70
CA TYR A 223 -7.61 -0.64 -2.00
C TYR A 223 -7.13 -0.21 -3.38
N GLY A 224 -8.07 -0.06 -4.32
CA GLY A 224 -7.79 0.21 -5.73
C GLY A 224 -7.39 -1.04 -6.53
N ILE A 225 -7.77 -1.06 -7.81
CA ILE A 225 -7.59 -2.23 -8.69
C ILE A 225 -6.43 -2.06 -9.69
N SER A 226 -5.93 -0.84 -9.91
CA SER A 226 -4.89 -0.56 -10.91
C SER A 226 -3.61 -1.37 -10.68
N GLY A 227 -3.10 -1.38 -9.45
CA GLY A 227 -1.89 -2.14 -9.12
C GLY A 227 -2.08 -3.66 -9.18
N VAL A 228 -3.32 -4.16 -9.02
CA VAL A 228 -3.68 -5.58 -9.24
C VAL A 228 -3.63 -5.90 -10.73
N ARG A 229 -4.22 -5.02 -11.57
CA ARG A 229 -4.19 -5.19 -13.04
C ARG A 229 -2.76 -5.21 -13.55
N ASP A 230 -1.91 -4.24 -13.14
CA ASP A 230 -0.50 -4.22 -13.51
C ASP A 230 0.21 -5.54 -13.14
N ALA A 231 -0.05 -6.04 -11.92
CA ALA A 231 0.53 -7.30 -11.46
C ALA A 231 0.11 -8.51 -12.29
N TYR A 232 -1.15 -8.56 -12.73
CA TYR A 232 -1.68 -9.68 -13.51
C TYR A 232 -1.27 -9.61 -14.98
N GLU A 233 -1.15 -8.43 -15.56
CA GLU A 233 -0.72 -8.23 -16.95
C GLU A 233 0.79 -8.41 -17.13
N THR A 234 1.59 -7.84 -16.22
CA THR A 234 3.05 -7.75 -16.38
C THR A 234 3.84 -8.68 -15.47
N GLY A 235 3.20 -9.30 -14.48
CA GLY A 235 3.88 -10.03 -13.40
C GLY A 235 4.47 -9.13 -12.31
N ARG A 236 4.33 -7.80 -12.41
CA ARG A 236 4.79 -6.82 -11.43
C ARG A 236 3.72 -5.79 -11.16
N GLY A 237 3.50 -5.48 -9.88
CA GLY A 237 2.52 -4.48 -9.49
C GLY A 237 2.61 -4.14 -8.02
N ARG A 238 1.87 -3.11 -7.62
CA ARG A 238 1.77 -2.67 -6.23
C ARG A 238 0.33 -2.76 -5.75
N VAL A 239 0.02 -3.79 -4.99
CA VAL A 239 -1.30 -3.97 -4.37
C VAL A 239 -1.33 -3.24 -3.05
N VAL A 240 -2.24 -2.28 -2.90
CA VAL A 240 -2.43 -1.55 -1.63
C VAL A 240 -3.36 -2.37 -0.74
N MET A 241 -2.88 -2.68 0.47
CA MET A 241 -3.65 -3.38 1.51
C MET A 241 -3.96 -2.41 2.64
N ARG A 242 -5.18 -2.47 3.15
CA ARG A 242 -5.65 -1.63 4.26
C ARG A 242 -6.32 -2.50 5.31
N ALA A 243 -6.08 -2.19 6.57
CA ALA A 243 -6.74 -2.82 7.71
C ALA A 243 -8.26 -2.62 7.66
N LYS A 244 -9.03 -3.59 8.13
CA LYS A 244 -10.46 -3.43 8.37
C LYS A 244 -10.64 -2.75 9.71
N ALA A 245 -11.13 -1.52 9.66
CA ALA A 245 -11.35 -0.70 10.84
C ALA A 245 -12.74 -0.07 10.79
N GLU A 246 -13.44 -0.09 11.91
CA GLU A 246 -14.77 0.47 12.08
C GLU A 246 -14.74 1.51 13.20
N ILE A 247 -15.58 2.54 13.08
CA ILE A 247 -15.74 3.57 14.11
C ILE A 247 -16.99 3.23 14.91
N GLU A 248 -16.79 2.87 16.17
CA GLU A 248 -17.86 2.67 17.14
C GLU A 248 -18.10 3.97 17.92
N SER A 249 -19.29 4.58 17.75
CA SER A 249 -19.66 5.78 18.49
C SER A 249 -20.27 5.44 19.83
N HIS A 250 -19.68 5.97 20.90
CA HIS A 250 -20.18 5.85 22.27
C HIS A 250 -20.66 7.23 22.79
N PRO A 251 -21.56 7.27 23.75
CA PRO A 251 -22.07 8.55 24.30
C PRO A 251 -20.98 9.46 24.89
N THR A 252 -19.84 8.91 25.25
CA THR A 252 -18.74 9.65 25.89
C THR A 252 -17.57 9.94 24.96
N HIS A 253 -17.29 9.07 23.99
CA HIS A 253 -16.16 9.18 23.06
C HIS A 253 -16.29 8.13 21.96
N ASP A 254 -15.69 8.36 20.81
CA ASP A 254 -15.61 7.40 19.73
C ASP A 254 -14.43 6.43 19.93
N LYS A 255 -14.58 5.23 19.36
CA LYS A 255 -13.52 4.22 19.30
C LYS A 255 -13.27 3.80 17.86
N ILE A 256 -12.02 3.61 17.49
CA ILE A 256 -11.65 2.94 16.24
C ILE A 256 -11.30 1.50 16.60
N VAL A 257 -12.04 0.55 16.05
CA VAL A 257 -11.87 -0.87 16.27
C VAL A 257 -11.30 -1.51 15.01
N VAL A 258 -10.10 -2.09 15.11
CA VAL A 258 -9.43 -2.79 14.00
C VAL A 258 -9.61 -4.29 14.21
N THR A 259 -10.26 -4.97 13.27
CA THR A 259 -10.55 -6.40 13.31
C THR A 259 -9.65 -7.22 12.39
N GLU A 260 -9.08 -6.61 11.34
CA GLU A 260 -8.18 -7.29 10.41
C GLU A 260 -7.02 -6.35 10.06
N ILE A 261 -5.82 -6.89 9.96
CA ILE A 261 -4.60 -6.13 9.61
C ILE A 261 -4.03 -6.59 8.27
N PRO A 262 -3.27 -5.74 7.56
CA PRO A 262 -2.67 -6.12 6.29
C PRO A 262 -1.72 -7.32 6.43
N TYR A 263 -1.67 -8.15 5.40
CA TYR A 263 -0.82 -9.33 5.35
C TYR A 263 0.65 -9.01 5.58
N GLY A 264 1.27 -9.80 6.46
CA GLY A 264 2.69 -9.66 6.82
C GLY A 264 3.00 -8.57 7.85
N VAL A 265 1.99 -7.87 8.37
CA VAL A 265 2.15 -6.88 9.45
C VAL A 265 2.16 -7.58 10.82
N ASN A 266 3.12 -7.22 11.66
CA ASN A 266 3.18 -7.65 13.04
C ASN A 266 2.24 -6.79 13.89
N LYS A 267 1.28 -7.44 14.60
CA LYS A 267 0.25 -6.75 15.37
C LYS A 267 0.84 -5.97 16.55
N ALA A 268 1.75 -6.54 17.30
CA ALA A 268 2.36 -5.90 18.47
C ALA A 268 3.21 -4.68 18.08
N GLU A 269 3.99 -4.78 16.99
CA GLU A 269 4.75 -3.63 16.45
C GLU A 269 3.82 -2.53 15.91
N LEU A 270 2.71 -2.89 15.31
CA LEU A 270 1.70 -1.94 14.83
C LEU A 270 1.10 -1.15 16.01
N ILE A 271 0.66 -1.83 17.07
CA ILE A 271 0.12 -1.22 18.29
C ILE A 271 1.14 -0.26 18.91
N LYS A 272 2.39 -0.72 19.04
CA LYS A 272 3.48 0.11 19.54
C LYS A 272 3.70 1.36 18.69
N SER A 273 3.74 1.22 17.37
CA SER A 273 3.89 2.35 16.43
C SER A 273 2.77 3.38 16.58
N ILE A 274 1.52 2.94 16.77
CA ILE A 274 0.38 3.83 17.00
C ILE A 274 0.56 4.59 18.33
N ALA A 275 0.95 3.89 19.40
CA ALA A 275 1.18 4.49 20.70
C ALA A 275 2.34 5.51 20.68
N ASP A 276 3.44 5.18 20.00
CA ASP A 276 4.60 6.07 19.84
C ASP A 276 4.20 7.36 19.07
N LEU A 277 3.43 7.27 17.98
CA LEU A 277 2.92 8.43 17.24
C LEU A 277 1.98 9.31 18.08
N SER A 278 1.19 8.72 18.96
CA SER A 278 0.34 9.46 19.91
C SER A 278 1.18 10.16 20.99
N ASN A 279 2.17 9.49 21.55
CA ASN A 279 3.08 10.05 22.58
C ASN A 279 3.95 11.18 22.03
N ASP A 280 4.44 11.04 20.79
CA ASP A 280 5.20 12.04 20.05
C ASP A 280 4.34 13.25 19.60
N LYS A 281 3.00 13.17 19.81
CA LYS A 281 2.02 14.17 19.37
C LYS A 281 2.00 14.39 17.85
N LYS A 282 2.44 13.40 17.07
CA LYS A 282 2.31 13.39 15.61
C LYS A 282 0.90 13.10 15.16
N ILE A 283 0.18 12.27 15.92
CA ILE A 283 -1.26 12.05 15.79
C ILE A 283 -1.93 12.49 17.09
N GLU A 284 -2.72 13.54 17.01
CA GLU A 284 -3.53 14.02 18.13
C GLU A 284 -4.90 13.35 18.11
N GLY A 285 -5.58 13.37 19.25
CA GLY A 285 -6.93 12.82 19.36
C GLY A 285 -7.00 11.39 19.85
N ILE A 286 -5.87 10.66 19.99
CA ILE A 286 -5.84 9.34 20.60
C ILE A 286 -5.71 9.49 22.12
N SER A 287 -6.58 8.82 22.90
CA SER A 287 -6.47 8.77 24.37
C SER A 287 -5.80 7.51 24.85
N ASN A 288 -6.10 6.35 24.25
CA ASN A 288 -5.53 5.07 24.62
C ASN A 288 -5.51 4.10 23.42
N VAL A 289 -4.67 3.07 23.48
CA VAL A 289 -4.60 1.97 22.50
C VAL A 289 -4.53 0.67 23.27
N ASN A 290 -5.52 -0.20 23.08
CA ASN A 290 -5.65 -1.49 23.75
C ASN A 290 -5.66 -2.63 22.74
N ASP A 291 -5.05 -3.74 23.10
CA ASP A 291 -5.21 -5.03 22.43
C ASP A 291 -6.26 -5.85 23.20
N GLU A 292 -7.42 -6.03 22.60
CA GLU A 292 -8.53 -6.82 23.14
C GLU A 292 -8.70 -8.14 22.36
N THR A 293 -7.66 -8.57 21.65
CA THR A 293 -7.67 -9.82 20.86
C THR A 293 -7.88 -11.03 21.78
N ASP A 294 -8.88 -11.83 21.46
CA ASP A 294 -9.23 -13.04 22.17
C ASP A 294 -9.49 -14.24 21.24
N ARG A 295 -10.23 -15.26 21.73
CA ARG A 295 -10.56 -16.46 20.94
C ARG A 295 -11.63 -16.20 19.86
N GLU A 296 -12.39 -15.13 19.98
CA GLU A 296 -13.42 -14.73 19.01
C GLU A 296 -12.81 -14.01 17.81
N GLY A 297 -11.64 -13.40 17.98
CA GLY A 297 -10.90 -12.77 16.86
C GLY A 297 -9.97 -11.65 17.29
N MET A 298 -9.34 -11.06 16.29
CA MET A 298 -8.48 -9.89 16.47
C MET A 298 -9.33 -8.65 16.77
N ARG A 299 -8.94 -7.90 17.81
CA ARG A 299 -9.59 -6.65 18.17
C ARG A 299 -8.58 -5.67 18.76
N ILE A 300 -8.15 -4.69 17.99
CA ILE A 300 -7.32 -3.58 18.44
C ILE A 300 -8.26 -2.38 18.62
N VAL A 301 -8.33 -1.81 19.81
CA VAL A 301 -9.20 -0.69 20.16
C VAL A 301 -8.38 0.57 20.39
N ILE A 302 -8.69 1.61 19.64
CA ILE A 302 -8.08 2.94 19.75
C ILE A 302 -9.14 3.90 20.25
N ASP A 303 -9.04 4.31 21.50
CA ASP A 303 -9.96 5.27 22.12
C ASP A 303 -9.64 6.69 21.65
N ILE A 304 -10.66 7.42 21.19
CA ILE A 304 -10.53 8.78 20.65
C ILE A 304 -10.97 9.79 21.72
N LYS A 305 -10.30 10.93 21.80
CA LYS A 305 -10.68 12.04 22.68
C LYS A 305 -11.97 12.69 22.19
N ARG A 306 -12.78 13.26 23.12
CA ARG A 306 -14.09 13.86 22.83
C ARG A 306 -14.06 14.97 21.80
N ASP A 307 -12.96 15.72 21.74
CA ASP A 307 -12.72 16.87 20.89
C ASP A 307 -12.03 16.50 19.55
N ALA A 308 -11.89 15.22 19.27
CA ALA A 308 -11.21 14.74 18.07
C ALA A 308 -12.19 13.97 17.16
N ASN A 309 -12.03 14.14 15.86
CA ASN A 309 -12.79 13.43 14.85
C ASN A 309 -12.13 12.07 14.55
N ALA A 310 -12.84 10.97 14.83
CA ALA A 310 -12.34 9.61 14.66
C ALA A 310 -11.95 9.29 13.21
N SER A 311 -12.70 9.78 12.21
CA SER A 311 -12.40 9.55 10.80
C SER A 311 -11.10 10.21 10.38
N VAL A 312 -10.81 11.40 10.86
CA VAL A 312 -9.56 12.12 10.59
C VAL A 312 -8.38 11.39 11.23
N VAL A 313 -8.54 10.93 12.48
CA VAL A 313 -7.52 10.13 13.16
C VAL A 313 -7.25 8.83 12.41
N LEU A 314 -8.31 8.13 11.97
CA LEU A 314 -8.19 6.89 11.19
C LEU A 314 -7.45 7.13 9.87
N ASN A 315 -7.75 8.21 9.15
CA ASN A 315 -7.04 8.55 7.91
C ASN A 315 -5.55 8.87 8.14
N LYS A 316 -5.22 9.56 9.24
CA LYS A 316 -3.83 9.78 9.66
C LYS A 316 -3.13 8.46 10.00
N LEU A 317 -3.81 7.55 10.68
CA LEU A 317 -3.30 6.22 11.00
C LEU A 317 -3.01 5.40 9.72
N TYR A 318 -3.89 5.40 8.73
CA TYR A 318 -3.62 4.77 7.43
C TYR A 318 -2.40 5.36 6.72
N LYS A 319 -2.18 6.66 6.81
CA LYS A 319 -1.07 7.35 6.15
C LYS A 319 0.27 7.17 6.87
N MET A 320 0.26 7.03 8.19
CA MET A 320 1.47 7.10 9.02
C MET A 320 1.87 5.76 9.67
N THR A 321 1.04 4.73 9.56
CA THR A 321 1.28 3.41 10.16
C THR A 321 1.11 2.28 9.15
N MET A 322 1.40 1.05 9.58
CA MET A 322 1.20 -0.17 8.80
C MET A 322 -0.27 -0.62 8.72
N LEU A 323 -1.24 0.17 9.22
CA LEU A 323 -2.67 -0.05 8.96
C LEU A 323 -3.00 0.05 7.46
N GLN A 324 -2.19 0.77 6.70
CA GLN A 324 -2.16 0.70 5.24
C GLN A 324 -0.74 0.46 4.78
N THR A 325 -0.55 -0.58 3.99
CA THR A 325 0.75 -0.91 3.40
C THR A 325 0.57 -1.42 1.97
N SER A 326 1.66 -1.65 1.26
CA SER A 326 1.59 -2.16 -0.11
C SER A 326 2.35 -3.47 -0.23
N PHE A 327 1.74 -4.43 -0.91
CA PHE A 327 2.37 -5.66 -1.35
C PHE A 327 2.97 -5.47 -2.74
N GLY A 328 4.30 -5.50 -2.82
CA GLY A 328 5.00 -5.42 -4.10
C GLY A 328 5.00 -6.78 -4.79
N VAL A 329 4.13 -6.96 -5.79
CA VAL A 329 4.05 -8.19 -6.56
C VAL A 329 5.24 -8.33 -7.49
N ASN A 330 5.87 -9.51 -7.51
CA ASN A 330 6.92 -9.89 -8.44
C ASN A 330 6.83 -11.40 -8.70
N ASN A 331 6.15 -11.79 -9.77
CA ASN A 331 5.79 -13.16 -10.08
C ASN A 331 6.94 -13.92 -10.77
N VAL A 332 8.06 -14.12 -10.07
CA VAL A 332 9.19 -14.89 -10.59
C VAL A 332 9.12 -16.33 -10.12
N ALA A 333 9.04 -17.28 -11.03
CA ALA A 333 9.06 -18.72 -10.75
C ALA A 333 9.97 -19.48 -11.71
N LEU A 334 10.29 -20.72 -11.37
CA LEU A 334 11.05 -21.61 -12.23
C LEU A 334 10.13 -22.30 -13.24
N VAL A 335 10.41 -22.08 -14.52
CA VAL A 335 9.79 -22.76 -15.64
C VAL A 335 10.85 -23.69 -16.25
N TYR A 336 10.70 -24.99 -16.07
CA TYR A 336 11.68 -26.01 -16.49
C TYR A 336 13.11 -25.67 -16.02
N GLY A 337 13.25 -25.29 -14.74
CA GLY A 337 14.53 -24.96 -14.11
C GLY A 337 15.08 -23.57 -14.45
N ARG A 338 14.36 -22.74 -15.20
CA ARG A 338 14.79 -21.37 -15.57
C ARG A 338 13.89 -20.34 -14.92
N PRO A 339 14.43 -19.32 -14.26
CA PRO A 339 13.64 -18.25 -13.67
C PRO A 339 12.98 -17.40 -14.76
N ARG A 340 11.67 -17.17 -14.62
CA ARG A 340 10.88 -16.31 -15.51
C ARG A 340 9.96 -15.43 -14.70
N LEU A 341 9.75 -14.20 -15.18
CA LEU A 341 8.67 -13.32 -14.72
C LEU A 341 7.40 -13.72 -15.49
N LEU A 342 6.32 -14.03 -14.76
CA LEU A 342 5.11 -14.61 -15.33
C LEU A 342 3.90 -13.72 -15.05
N ASN A 343 3.05 -13.57 -16.05
CA ASN A 343 1.73 -12.97 -15.91
C ASN A 343 0.69 -13.98 -15.42
N LEU A 344 -0.54 -13.54 -15.12
CA LEU A 344 -1.59 -14.41 -14.60
C LEU A 344 -1.94 -15.56 -15.56
N LYS A 345 -2.04 -15.27 -16.86
CA LYS A 345 -2.35 -16.28 -17.89
C LYS A 345 -1.27 -17.36 -17.94
N GLU A 346 0.00 -16.99 -17.90
CA GLU A 346 1.12 -17.92 -17.91
C GLU A 346 1.15 -18.82 -16.67
N LEU A 347 0.85 -18.26 -15.47
CA LEU A 347 0.77 -19.04 -14.24
C LEU A 347 -0.32 -20.14 -14.33
N ILE A 348 -1.50 -19.80 -14.82
CA ILE A 348 -2.60 -20.74 -15.03
C ILE A 348 -2.24 -21.76 -16.11
N LYS A 349 -1.67 -21.30 -17.22
CA LYS A 349 -1.24 -22.17 -18.33
C LYS A 349 -0.30 -23.29 -17.87
N TYR A 350 0.79 -22.95 -17.19
CA TYR A 350 1.77 -23.95 -16.74
C TYR A 350 1.20 -24.92 -15.71
N PHE A 351 0.29 -24.47 -14.85
CA PHE A 351 -0.42 -25.37 -13.95
C PHE A 351 -1.33 -26.34 -14.72
N VAL A 352 -2.12 -25.86 -15.66
CA VAL A 352 -3.03 -26.70 -16.46
C VAL A 352 -2.25 -27.69 -17.32
N GLU A 353 -1.16 -27.25 -17.96
CA GLU A 353 -0.26 -28.14 -18.71
C GLU A 353 0.34 -29.26 -17.81
N HIS A 354 0.76 -28.90 -16.60
CA HIS A 354 1.23 -29.89 -15.63
C HIS A 354 0.12 -30.89 -15.23
N ARG A 355 -1.08 -30.42 -14.98
CA ARG A 355 -2.23 -31.31 -14.69
C ARG A 355 -2.54 -32.25 -15.85
N HIS A 356 -2.48 -31.75 -17.07
CA HIS A 356 -2.67 -32.56 -18.26
C HIS A 356 -1.61 -33.69 -18.34
N GLU A 357 -0.34 -33.36 -18.14
CA GLU A 357 0.74 -34.35 -18.11
C GLU A 357 0.53 -35.39 -17.00
N VAL A 358 0.18 -34.96 -15.79
CA VAL A 358 -0.08 -35.86 -14.66
C VAL A 358 -1.22 -36.81 -14.94
N VAL A 359 -2.35 -36.34 -15.51
CA VAL A 359 -3.50 -37.17 -15.86
C VAL A 359 -3.14 -38.18 -16.94
N ILE A 360 -2.42 -37.80 -17.98
CA ILE A 360 -1.96 -38.70 -19.05
C ILE A 360 -1.01 -39.78 -18.47
N ARG A 361 -0.03 -39.40 -17.65
CA ARG A 361 0.93 -40.34 -17.06
C ARG A 361 0.23 -41.32 -16.09
N ARG A 362 -0.67 -40.82 -15.25
CA ARG A 362 -1.51 -41.64 -14.36
C ARG A 362 -2.35 -42.63 -15.14
N THR A 363 -3.05 -42.17 -16.17
CA THR A 363 -3.91 -43.02 -16.99
C THR A 363 -3.11 -44.10 -17.72
N ARG A 364 -1.90 -43.78 -18.20
CA ARG A 364 -1.01 -44.81 -18.78
C ARG A 364 -0.59 -45.89 -17.77
N TYR A 365 -0.27 -45.45 -16.53
CA TYR A 365 0.05 -46.36 -15.44
C TYR A 365 -1.12 -47.25 -15.08
N ASP A 366 -2.30 -46.62 -14.86
CA ASP A 366 -3.52 -47.36 -14.50
C ASP A 366 -3.93 -48.31 -15.64
N LEU A 367 -3.84 -47.90 -16.90
CA LEU A 367 -4.09 -48.76 -18.08
C LEU A 367 -3.12 -49.95 -18.10
N ARG A 368 -1.82 -49.73 -17.90
CA ARG A 368 -0.83 -50.79 -17.84
C ARG A 368 -1.16 -51.79 -16.74
N LYS A 369 -1.48 -51.34 -15.54
CA LYS A 369 -1.85 -52.17 -14.40
C LYS A 369 -3.16 -52.92 -14.62
N ALA A 370 -4.14 -52.28 -15.23
CA ALA A 370 -5.41 -52.92 -15.61
C ALA A 370 -5.19 -54.04 -16.65
N LYS A 371 -4.38 -53.80 -17.70
CA LYS A 371 -4.02 -54.83 -18.70
C LYS A 371 -3.22 -55.96 -18.09
N GLU A 372 -2.24 -55.68 -17.21
CA GLU A 372 -1.51 -56.72 -16.49
C GLU A 372 -2.46 -57.61 -15.64
N ARG A 373 -3.42 -56.99 -14.94
CA ARG A 373 -4.42 -57.69 -14.14
C ARG A 373 -5.40 -58.47 -14.99
N ALA A 374 -5.93 -57.86 -16.08
CA ALA A 374 -6.84 -58.51 -17.02
C ALA A 374 -6.20 -59.76 -17.66
N HIS A 375 -4.91 -59.64 -18.03
CA HIS A 375 -4.16 -60.77 -18.60
C HIS A 375 -4.07 -61.96 -17.63
N ILE A 376 -3.83 -61.68 -16.34
CA ILE A 376 -3.84 -62.76 -15.31
C ILE A 376 -5.22 -63.35 -15.14
N LEU A 377 -6.28 -62.51 -15.07
CA LEU A 377 -7.64 -62.94 -14.91
C LEU A 377 -8.11 -63.81 -16.08
N GLU A 378 -7.75 -63.46 -17.32
CA GLU A 378 -8.03 -64.24 -18.51
C GLU A 378 -7.46 -65.66 -18.36
N GLY A 379 -6.23 -65.82 -17.91
CA GLY A 379 -5.61 -67.09 -17.61
C GLY A 379 -6.35 -67.91 -16.52
N LEU A 380 -6.78 -67.17 -15.46
CA LEU A 380 -7.53 -67.79 -14.34
C LEU A 380 -8.95 -68.25 -14.77
N ILE A 381 -9.61 -67.52 -15.67
CA ILE A 381 -10.91 -67.86 -16.25
C ILE A 381 -10.75 -69.08 -17.11
N ILE A 382 -9.76 -69.15 -18.01
CA ILE A 382 -9.47 -70.35 -18.82
C ILE A 382 -9.22 -71.54 -17.91
N ALA A 383 -8.50 -71.39 -16.83
CA ALA A 383 -8.24 -72.47 -15.86
C ALA A 383 -9.50 -72.89 -15.12
N SER A 384 -10.38 -72.00 -14.74
CA SER A 384 -11.63 -72.21 -14.05
C SER A 384 -12.61 -72.98 -14.92
N ASP A 385 -12.72 -72.62 -16.19
CA ASP A 385 -13.58 -73.27 -17.17
C ASP A 385 -13.10 -74.66 -17.50
N ASN A 386 -11.81 -74.99 -17.31
CA ASN A 386 -11.20 -76.29 -17.59
C ASN A 386 -10.59 -76.93 -16.34
N ILE A 387 -11.20 -76.74 -15.19
CA ILE A 387 -10.63 -77.04 -13.88
C ILE A 387 -10.15 -78.45 -13.71
N ASP A 388 -10.90 -79.48 -14.18
CA ASP A 388 -10.54 -80.91 -14.04
C ASP A 388 -9.23 -81.23 -14.80
N GLU A 389 -9.08 -80.69 -15.98
CA GLU A 389 -7.87 -80.83 -16.78
C GLU A 389 -6.69 -80.15 -16.17
N VAL A 390 -6.86 -78.93 -15.67
CA VAL A 390 -5.82 -78.14 -14.96
C VAL A 390 -5.35 -78.93 -13.73
N ILE A 391 -6.25 -79.47 -12.88
CA ILE A 391 -5.90 -80.27 -11.73
C ILE A 391 -5.14 -81.54 -12.15
N ARG A 392 -5.57 -82.23 -13.23
CA ARG A 392 -4.87 -83.39 -13.76
C ARG A 392 -3.42 -83.07 -14.17
N ILE A 393 -3.20 -81.97 -14.89
CA ILE A 393 -1.87 -81.55 -15.34
C ILE A 393 -0.99 -81.19 -14.14
N ILE A 394 -1.49 -80.42 -13.18
CA ILE A 394 -0.73 -80.03 -11.99
C ILE A 394 -0.34 -81.26 -11.15
N ARG A 395 -1.25 -82.21 -10.97
CA ARG A 395 -0.96 -83.46 -10.23
C ARG A 395 0.02 -84.41 -10.95
N ALA A 396 0.05 -84.40 -12.28
CA ALA A 396 0.95 -85.25 -13.09
C ALA A 396 2.39 -84.66 -13.08
N ALA A 397 2.58 -83.38 -12.85
CA ALA A 397 3.88 -82.75 -12.85
C ALA A 397 4.66 -83.04 -11.59
N LYS A 398 5.99 -83.26 -11.70
CA LYS A 398 6.91 -83.50 -10.57
C LYS A 398 7.38 -82.23 -9.89
N THR A 399 7.39 -81.14 -10.58
CA THR A 399 7.85 -79.83 -10.09
C THR A 399 6.86 -78.70 -10.50
N PRO A 400 6.75 -77.61 -9.78
CA PRO A 400 5.92 -76.46 -10.16
C PRO A 400 6.27 -75.95 -11.56
N ASN A 401 7.56 -75.92 -11.93
CA ASN A 401 8.01 -75.44 -13.24
C ASN A 401 7.55 -76.38 -14.37
N GLU A 402 7.52 -77.66 -14.14
CA GLU A 402 6.97 -78.67 -15.12
C GLU A 402 5.46 -78.47 -15.32
N ALA A 403 4.70 -78.17 -14.24
CA ALA A 403 3.30 -77.84 -14.29
C ALA A 403 3.06 -76.59 -15.11
N ILE A 404 3.87 -75.48 -14.87
CA ILE A 404 3.80 -74.23 -15.63
C ILE A 404 4.03 -74.50 -17.13
N THR A 405 5.10 -75.21 -17.50
CA THR A 405 5.41 -75.59 -18.91
C THR A 405 4.27 -76.35 -19.60
N ASN A 406 3.71 -77.29 -18.89
CA ASN A 406 2.61 -78.15 -19.42
C ASN A 406 1.31 -77.36 -19.59
N LEU A 407 0.96 -76.50 -18.64
CA LEU A 407 -0.17 -75.58 -18.74
C LEU A 407 -0.03 -74.58 -19.91
N MET A 408 1.18 -73.97 -20.07
CA MET A 408 1.52 -73.10 -21.20
C MET A 408 1.29 -73.81 -22.56
N ALA A 409 1.83 -75.05 -22.69
CA ALA A 409 1.71 -75.81 -23.92
C ALA A 409 0.27 -76.27 -24.24
N ARG A 410 -0.53 -76.61 -23.21
CA ARG A 410 -1.89 -77.11 -23.39
C ARG A 410 -2.94 -76.05 -23.68
N PHE A 411 -2.84 -74.89 -22.98
CA PHE A 411 -3.84 -73.80 -23.07
C PHE A 411 -3.35 -72.58 -23.77
N ASN A 412 -2.15 -72.63 -24.35
CA ASN A 412 -1.47 -71.47 -24.98
C ASN A 412 -1.40 -70.25 -24.07
N LEU A 413 -1.06 -70.49 -22.80
CA LEU A 413 -0.94 -69.44 -21.76
C LEU A 413 0.45 -68.84 -21.75
N SER A 414 0.58 -67.57 -21.28
CA SER A 414 1.85 -66.99 -20.93
C SER A 414 2.39 -67.62 -19.62
N GLU A 415 3.71 -67.49 -19.40
CA GLU A 415 4.33 -67.93 -18.15
C GLU A 415 3.67 -67.29 -16.91
N ILE A 416 3.35 -66.01 -17.00
CA ILE A 416 2.70 -65.24 -15.91
C ILE A 416 1.29 -65.84 -15.61
N GLN A 417 0.52 -66.13 -16.63
CA GLN A 417 -0.80 -66.76 -16.47
C GLN A 417 -0.66 -68.15 -15.87
N ALA A 418 0.20 -69.02 -16.43
CA ALA A 418 0.42 -70.34 -15.93
C ALA A 418 0.93 -70.39 -14.48
N ARG A 419 1.82 -69.44 -14.10
CA ARG A 419 2.30 -69.27 -12.72
C ARG A 419 1.14 -68.91 -11.79
N ALA A 420 0.32 -67.95 -12.19
CA ALA A 420 -0.85 -67.55 -11.39
C ALA A 420 -1.86 -68.70 -11.17
N ILE A 421 -2.02 -69.61 -12.17
CA ILE A 421 -2.84 -70.78 -12.02
C ILE A 421 -2.23 -71.77 -11.01
N VAL A 422 -0.94 -72.05 -11.07
CA VAL A 422 -0.26 -72.92 -10.12
C VAL A 422 -0.30 -72.41 -8.68
N GLU A 423 -0.26 -71.07 -8.50
CA GLU A 423 -0.34 -70.39 -7.22
C GLU A 423 -1.79 -70.21 -6.72
N MET A 424 -2.81 -70.58 -7.52
CA MET A 424 -4.19 -70.38 -7.19
C MET A 424 -4.58 -71.19 -5.94
N ARG A 425 -5.31 -70.54 -5.03
CA ARG A 425 -5.81 -71.19 -3.81
C ARG A 425 -7.07 -72.04 -4.08
N LEU A 426 -7.21 -73.22 -3.43
CA LEU A 426 -8.36 -74.12 -3.59
C LEU A 426 -9.71 -73.38 -3.37
N ARG A 427 -9.81 -72.38 -2.51
CA ARG A 427 -11.06 -71.68 -2.28
C ARG A 427 -11.53 -70.89 -3.53
N GLN A 428 -10.63 -70.53 -4.46
CA GLN A 428 -10.93 -69.79 -5.69
C GLN A 428 -11.60 -70.68 -6.76
N LEU A 429 -11.72 -71.94 -6.51
CA LEU A 429 -12.38 -72.99 -7.40
C LEU A 429 -13.89 -73.13 -7.16
N THR A 430 -14.47 -72.33 -6.23
CA THR A 430 -15.93 -72.43 -5.97
C THR A 430 -16.69 -71.59 -7.00
N GLY A 431 -17.93 -72.04 -7.35
CA GLY A 431 -18.78 -71.38 -8.38
C GLY A 431 -19.00 -69.92 -8.10
N LEU A 432 -19.18 -69.48 -6.82
CA LEU A 432 -19.31 -68.06 -6.44
C LEU A 432 -18.06 -67.24 -6.80
N MET A 433 -16.88 -67.85 -6.69
CA MET A 433 -15.61 -67.16 -7.04
C MET A 433 -15.40 -67.10 -8.55
N GLN A 434 -15.94 -68.08 -9.33
CA GLN A 434 -15.93 -67.99 -10.79
C GLN A 434 -16.76 -66.82 -11.29
N ASP A 435 -17.96 -66.64 -10.77
CA ASP A 435 -18.81 -65.50 -11.11
C ASP A 435 -18.12 -64.17 -10.74
N GLN A 436 -17.39 -64.09 -9.62
CA GLN A 436 -16.61 -62.92 -9.22
C GLN A 436 -15.44 -62.64 -10.16
N LEU A 437 -14.72 -63.68 -10.66
CA LEU A 437 -13.63 -63.51 -11.62
C LEU A 437 -14.14 -62.96 -12.96
N HIS A 438 -15.26 -63.42 -13.44
CA HIS A 438 -15.89 -62.92 -14.67
C HIS A 438 -16.36 -61.51 -14.48
N ALA A 439 -17.02 -61.16 -13.39
CA ALA A 439 -17.44 -59.79 -13.09
C ALA A 439 -16.25 -58.82 -12.97
N GLU A 440 -15.16 -59.23 -12.27
CA GLU A 440 -13.92 -58.42 -12.16
C GLU A 440 -13.30 -58.20 -13.55
N TYR A 441 -13.28 -59.23 -14.40
CA TYR A 441 -12.75 -59.13 -15.77
C TYR A 441 -13.56 -58.17 -16.64
N GLU A 442 -14.88 -58.24 -16.59
CA GLU A 442 -15.78 -57.34 -17.33
C GLU A 442 -15.61 -55.89 -16.89
N ASP A 443 -15.50 -55.63 -15.57
CA ASP A 443 -15.30 -54.30 -15.02
C ASP A 443 -13.92 -53.74 -15.40
N LEU A 444 -12.87 -54.55 -15.40
CA LEU A 444 -11.55 -54.19 -15.87
C LEU A 444 -11.54 -53.86 -17.37
N MET A 445 -12.28 -54.64 -18.20
CA MET A 445 -12.37 -54.35 -19.63
C MET A 445 -13.05 -53.00 -19.90
N LYS A 446 -14.07 -52.64 -19.12
CA LYS A 446 -14.70 -51.32 -19.18
C LYS A 446 -13.73 -50.24 -18.78
N GLN A 447 -12.96 -50.45 -17.72
CA GLN A 447 -11.92 -49.50 -17.26
C GLN A 447 -10.80 -49.32 -18.31
N ILE A 448 -10.33 -50.44 -18.92
CA ILE A 448 -9.33 -50.38 -20.00
C ILE A 448 -9.85 -49.55 -21.18
N ALA A 449 -11.08 -49.80 -21.63
CA ALA A 449 -11.70 -49.03 -22.71
C ALA A 449 -11.79 -47.54 -22.37
N TYR A 450 -12.18 -47.21 -21.13
CA TYR A 450 -12.25 -45.82 -20.65
C TYR A 450 -10.87 -45.17 -20.58
N PHE A 451 -9.84 -45.86 -20.11
CA PHE A 451 -8.48 -45.32 -20.09
C PHE A 451 -7.92 -45.13 -21.49
N GLU A 452 -8.19 -46.02 -22.41
CA GLU A 452 -7.81 -45.90 -23.84
C GLU A 452 -8.52 -44.71 -24.50
N GLU A 453 -9.78 -44.48 -24.16
CA GLU A 453 -10.56 -43.33 -24.62
C GLU A 453 -9.98 -42.00 -24.10
N ILE A 454 -9.61 -41.92 -22.80
CA ILE A 454 -8.97 -40.71 -22.24
C ILE A 454 -7.65 -40.40 -22.96
N LEU A 455 -6.86 -41.46 -23.30
CA LEU A 455 -5.56 -41.26 -23.95
C LEU A 455 -5.67 -40.89 -25.43
N SER A 456 -6.78 -41.23 -26.10
CA SER A 456 -7.03 -40.94 -27.52
C SER A 456 -7.88 -39.71 -27.77
N ASN A 457 -8.67 -39.25 -26.78
CA ASN A 457 -9.61 -38.15 -26.91
C ASN A 457 -9.20 -37.01 -25.96
N GLU A 458 -8.64 -35.96 -26.51
CA GLU A 458 -8.18 -34.79 -25.75
C GLU A 458 -9.31 -34.07 -25.01
N GLU A 459 -10.53 -34.01 -25.60
CA GLU A 459 -11.67 -33.36 -24.95
C GLU A 459 -12.14 -34.15 -23.71
N LEU A 460 -12.08 -35.47 -23.75
CA LEU A 460 -12.35 -36.27 -22.56
C LEU A 460 -11.28 -36.09 -21.49
N CYS A 461 -10.00 -35.98 -21.86
CA CYS A 461 -8.91 -35.68 -20.94
C CYS A 461 -9.12 -34.32 -20.27
N LYS A 462 -9.47 -33.28 -21.02
CA LYS A 462 -9.82 -31.96 -20.49
C LYS A 462 -11.00 -32.01 -19.53
N LYS A 463 -12.03 -32.82 -19.86
CA LYS A 463 -13.18 -32.99 -18.99
C LYS A 463 -12.77 -33.62 -17.65
N VAL A 464 -11.95 -34.70 -17.68
CA VAL A 464 -11.44 -35.33 -16.43
C VAL A 464 -10.68 -34.30 -15.57
N ILE A 465 -9.82 -33.46 -16.17
CA ILE A 465 -9.10 -32.43 -15.44
C ILE A 465 -10.08 -31.41 -14.80
N LYS A 466 -11.10 -30.97 -15.55
CA LYS A 466 -12.12 -30.05 -15.03
C LYS A 466 -12.91 -30.67 -13.86
N ASP A 467 -13.34 -31.91 -14.02
CA ASP A 467 -14.12 -32.63 -12.98
C ASP A 467 -13.29 -32.74 -11.69
N GLU A 468 -12.00 -33.06 -11.78
CA GLU A 468 -11.10 -33.13 -10.63
C GLU A 468 -10.87 -31.76 -9.97
N LEU A 469 -10.73 -30.68 -10.75
CA LEU A 469 -10.60 -29.32 -10.22
C LEU A 469 -11.88 -28.87 -9.53
N LEU A 470 -13.05 -29.19 -10.09
CA LEU A 470 -14.34 -28.86 -9.49
C LEU A 470 -14.58 -29.66 -8.19
N GLU A 471 -14.17 -30.93 -8.11
CA GLU A 471 -14.16 -31.69 -6.86
C GLU A 471 -13.33 -31.01 -5.77
N VAL A 472 -12.12 -30.57 -6.12
CA VAL A 472 -11.24 -29.82 -5.19
C VAL A 472 -11.89 -28.51 -4.76
N LYS A 473 -12.52 -27.77 -5.69
CA LYS A 473 -13.25 -26.54 -5.39
C LYS A 473 -14.38 -26.76 -4.39
N GLU A 474 -15.15 -27.81 -4.55
CA GLU A 474 -16.27 -28.15 -3.66
C GLU A 474 -15.76 -28.56 -2.27
N LYS A 475 -14.71 -29.38 -2.22
CA LYS A 475 -14.19 -29.96 -0.98
C LYS A 475 -13.41 -28.99 -0.11
N TYR A 476 -12.66 -28.03 -0.69
CA TYR A 476 -11.74 -27.14 0.01
C TYR A 476 -12.01 -25.65 -0.20
N GLY A 477 -12.89 -25.30 -1.13
CA GLY A 477 -13.18 -23.91 -1.47
C GLY A 477 -13.96 -23.20 -0.36
N ASP A 478 -13.49 -22.03 0.02
CA ASP A 478 -14.10 -21.12 0.99
C ASP A 478 -14.42 -19.75 0.37
N ASN A 479 -15.00 -18.86 1.15
CA ASN A 479 -15.28 -17.50 0.71
C ASN A 479 -14.01 -16.65 0.77
N ARG A 480 -13.98 -15.60 -0.06
CA ARG A 480 -12.92 -14.58 -0.03
C ARG A 480 -12.85 -13.95 1.36
N ARG A 481 -11.63 -13.74 1.87
CA ARG A 481 -11.34 -13.05 3.12
C ARG A 481 -11.09 -11.57 2.91
N SER A 482 -10.25 -11.21 1.91
CA SER A 482 -9.96 -9.82 1.59
C SER A 482 -11.08 -9.19 0.78
N GLU A 483 -11.63 -8.07 1.25
CA GLU A 483 -12.64 -7.29 0.53
C GLU A 483 -11.99 -6.34 -0.48
N ILE A 484 -12.61 -6.14 -1.65
CA ILE A 484 -12.09 -5.26 -2.69
C ILE A 484 -12.83 -3.93 -2.63
N VAL A 485 -12.09 -2.85 -2.40
CA VAL A 485 -12.60 -1.49 -2.46
C VAL A 485 -12.17 -0.89 -3.80
N TYR A 486 -13.13 -0.75 -4.71
CA TYR A 486 -12.93 -0.05 -5.98
C TYR A 486 -12.90 1.44 -5.66
N ALA A 487 -11.70 1.97 -5.39
CA ALA A 487 -11.52 3.38 -5.14
C ALA A 487 -11.78 4.15 -6.45
N SER A 488 -12.91 4.82 -6.53
CA SER A 488 -13.16 5.84 -7.54
C SER A 488 -12.59 7.20 -7.13
N GLU A 489 -12.34 7.42 -5.83
CA GLU A 489 -11.71 8.61 -5.28
C GLU A 489 -10.90 8.21 -4.05
N GLU A 490 -9.67 8.73 -3.92
CA GLU A 490 -8.98 8.74 -2.65
C GLU A 490 -9.87 9.53 -1.68
N PHE A 491 -10.23 8.93 -0.53
CA PHE A 491 -10.89 9.65 0.55
C PHE A 491 -10.05 10.89 0.85
N ASN A 492 -10.55 12.04 0.46
CA ASN A 492 -9.88 13.29 0.74
C ASN A 492 -10.23 13.64 2.20
N PRO A 493 -9.25 13.75 3.11
CA PRO A 493 -9.55 14.21 4.48
C PRO A 493 -10.28 15.55 4.52
N GLU A 494 -10.26 16.30 3.43
CA GLU A 494 -10.99 17.55 3.24
C GLU A 494 -12.51 17.35 3.33
N ASP A 495 -13.04 16.18 2.92
CA ASP A 495 -14.47 15.88 2.96
C ASP A 495 -15.05 15.81 4.39
N PHE A 496 -14.20 15.76 5.42
CA PHE A 496 -14.62 15.75 6.83
C PHE A 496 -14.57 17.12 7.51
N TYR A 497 -14.16 18.16 6.79
CA TYR A 497 -14.14 19.53 7.29
C TYR A 497 -14.94 20.41 6.35
N ALA A 498 -15.90 21.19 6.90
CA ALA A 498 -16.47 22.28 6.16
C ALA A 498 -15.35 23.26 5.75
N ASP A 499 -15.46 23.87 4.56
CA ASP A 499 -14.44 24.82 4.08
C ASP A 499 -14.62 26.20 4.71
N ASP A 500 -14.68 26.21 6.06
CA ASP A 500 -14.89 27.40 6.85
C ASP A 500 -13.70 28.37 6.76
N GLU A 501 -13.99 29.65 6.84
CA GLU A 501 -12.98 30.69 6.89
C GLU A 501 -12.30 30.76 8.26
N MET A 502 -10.99 30.67 8.25
CA MET A 502 -10.14 30.65 9.43
C MET A 502 -9.10 31.76 9.39
N VAL A 503 -8.71 32.22 10.55
CA VAL A 503 -7.56 33.10 10.75
C VAL A 503 -6.41 32.29 11.33
N ILE A 504 -5.32 32.21 10.59
CA ILE A 504 -4.09 31.57 11.04
C ILE A 504 -3.22 32.61 11.68
N THR A 505 -2.86 32.41 12.93
CA THR A 505 -1.95 33.29 13.66
C THR A 505 -0.64 32.58 13.93
N ILE A 506 0.46 33.30 13.72
CA ILE A 506 1.82 32.79 13.95
C ILE A 506 2.56 33.79 14.78
N SER A 507 3.16 33.36 15.89
CA SER A 507 3.96 34.20 16.78
C SER A 507 5.42 34.27 16.33
N HIS A 508 6.15 35.23 16.84
CA HIS A 508 7.59 35.40 16.59
C HIS A 508 8.42 34.18 16.99
N MET A 509 8.02 33.47 18.06
CA MET A 509 8.68 32.23 18.50
C MET A 509 8.20 31.00 17.72
N GLY A 510 7.38 31.16 16.69
CA GLY A 510 6.95 30.08 15.81
C GLY A 510 5.80 29.21 16.35
N TYR A 511 4.92 29.77 17.20
CA TYR A 511 3.66 29.11 17.59
C TYR A 511 2.58 29.42 16.57
N ILE A 512 1.85 28.38 16.11
CA ILE A 512 0.78 28.49 15.11
C ILE A 512 -0.53 27.95 15.67
N LYS A 513 -1.63 28.61 15.32
CA LYS A 513 -3.01 28.12 15.52
C LYS A 513 -3.92 28.62 14.41
N ARG A 514 -5.08 27.96 14.25
CA ARG A 514 -6.19 28.48 13.47
C ARG A 514 -7.32 28.88 14.42
N THR A 515 -8.05 29.95 14.08
CA THR A 515 -9.20 30.45 14.84
C THR A 515 -10.28 30.81 13.83
N PRO A 516 -11.57 30.46 14.05
CA PRO A 516 -12.66 30.88 13.16
C PRO A 516 -12.69 32.41 12.96
N LEU A 517 -12.89 32.86 11.72
CA LEU A 517 -12.92 34.29 11.40
C LEU A 517 -14.02 35.03 12.17
N SER A 518 -15.15 34.37 12.45
CA SER A 518 -16.27 34.89 13.22
C SER A 518 -15.90 35.36 14.65
N GLU A 519 -14.79 34.88 15.22
CA GLU A 519 -14.33 35.37 16.53
C GLU A 519 -13.76 36.79 16.48
N PHE A 520 -13.42 37.32 15.27
CA PHE A 520 -12.82 38.64 15.13
C PHE A 520 -13.86 39.69 14.68
N ARG A 521 -14.32 40.56 15.60
CA ARG A 521 -15.29 41.63 15.33
C ARG A 521 -14.62 42.91 14.80
N ALA A 522 -15.26 43.60 13.86
CA ALA A 522 -14.80 44.89 13.37
C ALA A 522 -14.90 45.99 14.47
N GLN A 523 -13.94 46.89 14.52
CA GLN A 523 -13.88 48.05 15.43
C GLN A 523 -13.61 49.35 14.64
N ASN A 524 -14.09 50.48 15.15
CA ASN A 524 -13.83 51.75 14.54
C ASN A 524 -12.35 52.19 14.73
N ARG A 525 -11.85 53.02 13.82
CA ARG A 525 -10.49 53.58 13.91
C ARG A 525 -10.27 54.32 15.25
N GLY A 526 -9.07 54.19 15.83
CA GLY A 526 -8.73 54.81 17.12
C GLY A 526 -9.22 54.01 18.33
N GLY A 527 -9.79 52.81 18.12
CA GLY A 527 -10.16 51.87 19.18
C GLY A 527 -8.95 51.31 19.93
N VAL A 528 -9.18 50.73 21.12
CA VAL A 528 -8.12 50.16 21.99
C VAL A 528 -7.71 48.77 21.55
N GLY A 529 -8.47 48.10 20.68
CA GLY A 529 -8.23 46.74 20.19
C GLY A 529 -8.66 45.65 21.20
N SER A 530 -8.63 44.43 20.77
CA SER A 530 -8.86 43.24 21.61
C SER A 530 -7.65 42.30 21.54
N LYS A 531 -7.43 41.50 22.61
CA LYS A 531 -6.32 40.56 22.66
C LYS A 531 -6.55 39.41 21.67
N GLY A 532 -5.65 39.25 20.69
CA GLY A 532 -5.78 38.23 19.65
C GLY A 532 -5.09 36.91 19.98
N SER A 533 -4.19 36.88 21.00
CA SER A 533 -3.56 35.68 21.52
C SER A 533 -2.88 35.96 22.86
N GLU A 534 -2.75 34.95 23.69
CA GLU A 534 -1.80 34.97 24.81
C GLU A 534 -0.45 34.47 24.32
N THR A 535 0.56 35.30 24.53
CA THR A 535 1.95 34.96 24.20
C THR A 535 2.73 34.71 25.49
N ARG A 536 3.88 34.02 25.38
CA ARG A 536 4.85 33.96 26.49
C ARG A 536 5.51 35.33 26.66
N ASN A 537 6.12 35.56 27.84
CA ASN A 537 6.94 36.74 28.04
C ASN A 537 7.96 36.84 26.89
N GLU A 538 8.03 38.01 26.21
CA GLU A 538 8.89 38.28 25.05
C GLU A 538 8.42 37.74 23.69
N ASP A 539 7.28 37.03 23.59
CA ASP A 539 6.69 36.57 22.32
C ASP A 539 5.56 37.52 21.87
N PHE A 540 5.39 37.67 20.56
CA PHE A 540 4.32 38.49 19.97
C PHE A 540 3.83 37.85 18.66
N ILE A 541 2.62 38.19 18.22
CA ILE A 541 2.10 37.69 16.92
C ILE A 541 2.79 38.49 15.82
N GLU A 542 3.50 37.77 14.97
CA GLU A 542 4.25 38.34 13.84
C GLU A 542 3.43 38.31 12.55
N HIS A 543 2.62 37.21 12.37
CA HIS A 543 1.84 37.03 11.15
C HIS A 543 0.39 36.60 11.41
N ILE A 544 -0.53 37.16 10.59
CA ILE A 544 -1.93 36.74 10.48
C ILE A 544 -2.27 36.48 9.01
N TYR A 545 -2.90 35.36 8.73
CA TYR A 545 -3.33 34.97 7.39
C TYR A 545 -4.75 34.47 7.39
N PRO A 546 -5.65 35.02 6.56
CA PRO A 546 -6.94 34.40 6.28
C PRO A 546 -6.75 33.21 5.36
N ALA A 547 -7.41 32.11 5.63
CA ALA A 547 -7.38 30.88 4.83
C ALA A 547 -8.66 30.09 5.06
N THR A 548 -9.05 29.23 4.12
CA THR A 548 -10.12 28.25 4.33
C THR A 548 -9.53 26.91 4.75
N MET A 549 -10.36 26.05 5.33
CA MET A 549 -9.95 24.74 5.90
C MET A 549 -9.26 23.82 4.87
N HIS A 550 -9.68 23.86 3.61
CA HIS A 550 -9.14 23.00 2.55
C HIS A 550 -7.88 23.54 1.87
N ASN A 551 -7.49 24.77 2.16
CA ASN A 551 -6.30 25.35 1.54
C ASN A 551 -5.03 24.60 1.98
N THR A 552 -4.04 24.61 1.09
CA THR A 552 -2.68 24.16 1.41
C THR A 552 -1.82 25.39 1.69
N LEU A 553 -1.14 25.38 2.83
CA LEU A 553 -0.14 26.38 3.14
C LEU A 553 1.25 25.89 2.77
N LEU A 554 1.96 26.70 2.01
CA LEU A 554 3.38 26.55 1.76
C LEU A 554 4.12 27.44 2.77
N PHE A 555 5.05 26.85 3.47
CA PHE A 555 5.88 27.51 4.50
C PHE A 555 7.27 27.70 3.92
N PHE A 556 7.70 28.94 3.85
CA PHE A 556 9.04 29.28 3.37
C PHE A 556 9.92 29.73 4.53
N THR A 557 11.07 29.11 4.66
CA THR A 557 11.97 29.42 5.76
C THR A 557 12.98 30.48 5.38
N GLN A 558 13.58 31.10 6.38
CA GLN A 558 14.62 32.12 6.18
C GLN A 558 15.84 31.58 5.42
N LYS A 559 16.13 30.26 5.54
CA LYS A 559 17.19 29.56 4.80
C LYS A 559 16.79 29.15 3.39
N GLY A 560 15.55 29.46 2.96
CA GLY A 560 15.07 29.25 1.59
C GLY A 560 14.53 27.84 1.31
N LYS A 561 14.05 27.11 2.31
CA LYS A 561 13.31 25.84 2.14
C LYS A 561 11.81 26.09 2.06
N CYS A 562 11.08 25.17 1.43
CA CYS A 562 9.61 25.13 1.34
C CYS A 562 9.08 23.86 1.95
N TYR A 563 8.05 23.98 2.81
CA TYR A 563 7.28 22.88 3.41
C TYR A 563 5.79 23.07 3.14
N TRP A 564 4.97 22.02 3.32
CA TRP A 564 3.53 22.02 3.07
C TRP A 564 2.75 21.57 4.30
N LEU A 565 1.58 22.18 4.53
CA LEU A 565 0.63 21.76 5.55
C LEU A 565 -0.78 22.14 5.09
N LYS A 566 -1.76 21.25 5.32
CA LYS A 566 -3.17 21.58 5.12
C LYS A 566 -3.69 22.39 6.30
N VAL A 567 -4.61 23.34 6.05
CA VAL A 567 -5.15 24.23 7.12
C VAL A 567 -5.87 23.40 8.20
N TYR A 568 -6.60 22.36 7.83
CA TYR A 568 -7.27 21.48 8.81
C TYR A 568 -6.28 20.70 9.71
N GLU A 569 -5.03 20.58 9.33
CA GLU A 569 -3.97 19.95 10.15
C GLU A 569 -3.39 20.91 11.20
N ILE A 570 -3.69 22.22 11.10
CA ILE A 570 -3.26 23.22 12.08
C ILE A 570 -4.16 23.13 13.32
N PRO A 571 -3.61 23.12 14.54
CA PRO A 571 -4.41 23.04 15.75
C PRO A 571 -5.41 24.21 15.86
N GLU A 572 -6.66 23.89 16.15
CA GLU A 572 -7.68 24.89 16.46
C GLU A 572 -7.46 25.48 17.84
N GLY A 573 -7.70 26.76 17.96
CA GLY A 573 -7.54 27.47 19.21
C GLY A 573 -8.41 28.73 19.25
N ASN A 574 -8.96 29.05 20.45
CA ASN A 574 -9.66 30.31 20.67
C ASN A 574 -8.67 31.50 20.64
N LYS A 575 -9.17 32.75 20.68
CA LYS A 575 -8.37 33.97 20.66
C LYS A 575 -7.25 33.99 21.71
N THR A 576 -7.49 33.44 22.90
CA THR A 576 -6.56 33.46 24.03
C THR A 576 -5.56 32.32 24.05
N SER A 577 -5.74 31.25 23.27
CA SER A 577 -4.83 30.11 23.25
C SER A 577 -3.48 30.47 22.63
N LYS A 578 -2.41 29.81 23.10
CA LYS A 578 -1.01 30.05 22.64
C LYS A 578 -0.69 29.37 21.30
N GLY A 579 -1.50 28.40 20.86
CA GLY A 579 -1.21 27.57 19.70
C GLY A 579 -0.11 26.53 19.98
N ARG A 580 0.44 25.94 18.91
CA ARG A 580 1.45 24.88 18.94
C ARG A 580 2.67 25.28 18.11
N ALA A 581 3.86 24.88 18.54
CA ALA A 581 5.09 25.17 17.80
C ALA A 581 5.07 24.52 16.41
N ILE A 582 5.40 25.28 15.38
CA ILE A 582 5.44 24.86 13.97
C ILE A 582 6.39 23.65 13.79
N GLN A 583 7.47 23.59 14.55
CA GLN A 583 8.44 22.48 14.53
C GLN A 583 7.82 21.14 14.93
N ASN A 584 6.70 21.13 15.67
CA ASN A 584 5.95 19.91 15.98
C ASN A 584 5.00 19.48 14.84
N LEU A 585 4.74 20.34 13.89
CA LEU A 585 3.86 20.07 12.74
C LEU A 585 4.66 19.82 11.46
N LEU A 586 5.83 20.44 11.34
CA LEU A 586 6.71 20.36 10.16
C LEU A 586 8.12 19.93 10.59
N ASN A 587 8.76 19.13 9.75
CA ASN A 587 10.13 18.66 10.01
C ASN A 587 11.17 19.73 9.61
N ILE A 588 11.17 20.87 10.34
CA ILE A 588 12.05 22.00 10.10
C ILE A 588 13.32 21.84 10.96
N ASP A 589 14.48 22.21 10.41
CA ASP A 589 15.74 22.22 11.16
C ASP A 589 15.64 23.15 12.39
N ALA A 590 16.26 22.77 13.50
CA ALA A 590 16.12 23.49 14.77
C ALA A 590 16.61 24.96 14.73
N ASP A 591 17.48 25.27 13.78
CA ASP A 591 18.09 26.58 13.56
C ASP A 591 17.49 27.36 12.37
N ASP A 592 16.35 26.90 11.83
CA ASP A 592 15.64 27.58 10.74
C ASP A 592 14.27 28.08 11.22
N VAL A 593 13.84 29.20 10.68
CA VAL A 593 12.59 29.88 11.07
C VAL A 593 11.75 30.12 9.83
N VAL A 594 10.45 29.88 9.93
CA VAL A 594 9.50 30.18 8.86
C VAL A 594 9.27 31.68 8.82
N THR A 595 9.46 32.31 7.67
CA THR A 595 9.36 33.75 7.47
C THR A 595 8.30 34.20 6.49
N ALA A 596 7.83 33.28 5.64
CA ALA A 596 6.81 33.62 4.67
C ALA A 596 5.87 32.44 4.43
N TYR A 597 4.64 32.78 4.07
CA TYR A 597 3.55 31.83 3.93
C TYR A 597 2.80 32.09 2.63
N LEU A 598 2.42 31.03 1.93
CA LEU A 598 1.64 31.12 0.71
C LEU A 598 0.43 30.17 0.78
N ARG A 599 -0.74 30.72 0.61
CA ARG A 599 -1.97 29.93 0.51
C ARG A 599 -2.18 29.49 -0.93
N VAL A 600 -2.39 28.19 -1.14
CA VAL A 600 -2.76 27.60 -2.44
C VAL A 600 -4.05 26.81 -2.26
N LYS A 601 -5.04 27.06 -3.12
CA LYS A 601 -6.35 26.41 -3.03
C LYS A 601 -6.23 24.92 -3.35
N ASN A 602 -5.61 24.56 -4.47
CA ASN A 602 -5.40 23.18 -4.89
C ASN A 602 -4.08 23.01 -5.66
N LEU A 603 -3.21 22.11 -5.21
CA LEU A 603 -1.93 21.80 -5.86
C LEU A 603 -2.04 20.73 -6.98
N ASN A 604 -3.21 20.11 -7.14
CA ASN A 604 -3.45 19.09 -8.20
C ASN A 604 -4.06 19.71 -9.47
N ASP A 605 -4.45 20.97 -9.43
CA ASP A 605 -4.96 21.70 -10.59
C ASP A 605 -3.81 22.05 -11.54
N THR A 606 -3.65 21.24 -12.59
CA THR A 606 -2.55 21.33 -13.56
C THR A 606 -2.57 22.65 -14.35
N GLU A 607 -3.72 23.20 -14.64
CA GLU A 607 -3.84 24.46 -15.34
C GLU A 607 -3.42 25.63 -14.44
N PHE A 608 -3.90 25.61 -13.21
CA PHE A 608 -3.55 26.61 -12.20
C PHE A 608 -2.05 26.64 -11.89
N ILE A 609 -1.43 25.48 -11.60
CA ILE A 609 0.00 25.43 -11.20
C ILE A 609 0.95 25.77 -12.33
N ASN A 610 0.56 25.57 -13.60
CA ASN A 610 1.36 25.93 -14.78
C ASN A 610 1.13 27.37 -15.27
N SER A 611 0.11 28.07 -14.77
CA SER A 611 -0.18 29.46 -15.10
C SER A 611 0.22 30.46 -14.01
N HIS A 612 0.65 29.97 -12.84
CA HIS A 612 1.00 30.81 -11.69
C HIS A 612 2.47 30.68 -11.29
N TYR A 613 2.99 31.73 -10.70
CA TYR A 613 4.39 31.84 -10.28
C TYR A 613 4.50 32.20 -8.80
N VAL A 614 5.58 31.78 -8.18
CA VAL A 614 5.97 32.16 -6.82
C VAL A 614 7.11 33.17 -6.91
N LEU A 615 6.85 34.38 -6.39
CA LEU A 615 7.81 35.44 -6.28
C LEU A 615 8.39 35.51 -4.88
N PHE A 616 9.70 35.57 -4.79
CA PHE A 616 10.45 35.69 -3.54
C PHE A 616 11.10 37.07 -3.48
N CYS A 617 11.05 37.67 -2.31
CA CYS A 617 11.80 38.87 -2.01
C CYS A 617 12.66 38.66 -0.77
N THR A 618 13.94 39.04 -0.82
CA THR A 618 14.86 38.90 0.30
C THR A 618 15.10 40.19 1.00
N LYS A 619 15.62 40.12 2.23
CA LYS A 619 15.99 41.30 3.06
C LYS A 619 16.89 42.28 2.32
N ASN A 620 17.88 41.76 1.59
CA ASN A 620 18.85 42.58 0.85
C ASN A 620 18.36 43.02 -0.55
N GLY A 621 17.06 42.87 -0.83
CA GLY A 621 16.42 43.36 -2.04
C GLY A 621 16.61 42.49 -3.29
N ALA A 622 16.95 41.23 -3.16
CA ALA A 622 16.89 40.27 -4.27
C ALA A 622 15.46 39.82 -4.52
N ILE A 623 15.09 39.63 -5.81
CA ILE A 623 13.80 39.11 -6.25
C ILE A 623 14.00 37.89 -7.14
N LYS A 624 13.12 36.90 -7.01
CA LYS A 624 13.15 35.67 -7.79
C LYS A 624 11.72 35.24 -8.19
N LYS A 625 11.56 34.73 -9.41
CA LYS A 625 10.31 34.21 -9.94
C LYS A 625 10.47 32.74 -10.31
N THR A 626 9.62 31.87 -9.78
CA THR A 626 9.64 30.41 -10.03
C THR A 626 8.22 29.93 -10.33
N LEU A 627 8.05 28.99 -11.30
CA LEU A 627 6.76 28.41 -11.63
C LEU A 627 6.20 27.62 -10.44
N LEU A 628 4.89 27.76 -10.17
CA LEU A 628 4.23 27.09 -9.03
C LEU A 628 4.28 25.57 -9.13
N GLU A 629 4.28 25.01 -10.36
CA GLU A 629 4.43 23.55 -10.61
C GLU A 629 5.64 22.96 -9.88
N GLN A 630 6.73 23.69 -9.77
CA GLN A 630 7.92 23.22 -9.08
C GLN A 630 7.72 22.95 -7.57
N TYR A 631 6.60 23.40 -7.00
CA TYR A 631 6.17 23.19 -5.62
C TYR A 631 4.92 22.31 -5.50
N SER A 632 4.44 21.67 -6.60
CA SER A 632 3.22 20.85 -6.58
C SER A 632 3.39 19.49 -5.89
N ARG A 633 4.62 19.06 -5.63
CA ARG A 633 4.94 17.73 -5.05
C ARG A 633 5.46 17.87 -3.61
N PRO A 634 4.57 17.76 -2.59
CA PRO A 634 4.96 17.83 -1.19
C PRO A 634 5.99 16.76 -0.80
N ARG A 635 6.96 17.15 0.05
CA ARG A 635 7.95 16.25 0.65
C ARG A 635 8.08 16.56 2.14
N GLN A 636 8.12 15.51 2.98
CA GLN A 636 8.20 15.65 4.45
C GLN A 636 9.42 16.47 4.91
N ASN A 637 10.55 16.32 4.23
CA ASN A 637 11.80 17.03 4.57
C ASN A 637 11.92 18.38 3.88
N GLY A 638 10.85 18.89 3.27
CA GLY A 638 10.86 20.12 2.49
C GLY A 638 11.69 20.04 1.20
N VAL A 639 11.70 21.12 0.45
CA VAL A 639 12.53 21.27 -0.76
C VAL A 639 13.23 22.63 -0.72
N ASN A 640 14.36 22.75 -1.41
CA ASN A 640 14.99 24.06 -1.62
C ASN A 640 14.11 24.92 -2.52
N ALA A 641 13.74 26.08 -2.05
CA ALA A 641 12.91 27.06 -2.75
C ALA A 641 13.73 28.21 -3.36
N ILE A 642 14.80 28.63 -2.70
CA ILE A 642 15.73 29.65 -3.16
C ILE A 642 17.08 29.43 -2.49
N THR A 643 18.18 29.66 -3.18
CA THR A 643 19.51 29.72 -2.55
C THR A 643 19.76 31.11 -1.99
N ILE A 644 19.91 31.21 -0.67
CA ILE A 644 20.12 32.45 0.07
C ILE A 644 21.62 32.78 0.08
N ARG A 645 21.96 34.07 -0.12
CA ARG A 645 23.32 34.59 0.01
C ARG A 645 23.69 34.77 1.49
N GLU A 646 24.97 34.90 1.77
CA GLU A 646 25.48 35.21 3.11
C GLU A 646 24.86 36.50 3.62
N ASP A 647 24.43 36.53 4.87
CA ASP A 647 23.74 37.67 5.53
C ASP A 647 22.39 38.10 4.91
N ASP A 648 21.77 37.29 4.09
CA ASP A 648 20.45 37.56 3.54
C ASP A 648 19.40 36.57 4.10
N ARG A 649 18.12 36.86 3.91
CA ARG A 649 17.00 35.99 4.28
C ARG A 649 15.76 36.28 3.44
N VAL A 650 14.88 35.30 3.31
CA VAL A 650 13.56 35.53 2.70
C VAL A 650 12.71 36.41 3.60
N ILE A 651 12.07 37.44 3.04
CA ILE A 651 11.16 38.36 3.76
C ILE A 651 9.71 38.11 3.33
N GLU A 652 9.47 38.03 2.04
CA GLU A 652 8.10 37.93 1.52
C GLU A 652 8.07 36.94 0.35
N VAL A 653 6.99 36.21 0.25
CA VAL A 653 6.68 35.33 -0.89
C VAL A 653 5.26 35.60 -1.35
N ARG A 654 5.05 35.77 -2.66
CA ARG A 654 3.75 36.06 -3.27
C ARG A 654 3.50 35.17 -4.47
N MET A 655 2.22 34.84 -4.69
CA MET A 655 1.78 34.14 -5.89
C MET A 655 1.31 35.15 -6.93
N THR A 656 1.70 34.95 -8.18
CA THR A 656 1.31 35.80 -9.32
C THR A 656 0.88 34.99 -10.54
N ASN A 657 0.17 35.63 -11.45
CA ASN A 657 -0.29 35.00 -12.71
C ASN A 657 0.58 35.36 -13.93
N GLY A 658 1.74 35.98 -13.73
CA GLY A 658 2.64 36.36 -14.81
C GLY A 658 2.44 37.78 -15.34
N ASN A 659 1.39 38.50 -14.93
CA ASN A 659 1.01 39.80 -15.47
C ASN A 659 0.75 40.85 -14.38
N ASN A 660 1.41 40.75 -13.23
CA ASN A 660 1.18 41.65 -12.12
C ASN A 660 2.24 42.76 -12.06
N GLU A 661 1.90 43.87 -11.43
CA GLU A 661 2.84 44.90 -11.05
C GLU A 661 3.35 44.62 -9.64
N ILE A 662 4.64 44.79 -9.46
CA ILE A 662 5.33 44.50 -8.19
C ILE A 662 5.74 45.83 -7.57
N VAL A 663 5.46 45.97 -6.26
CA VAL A 663 5.99 47.07 -5.45
C VAL A 663 6.79 46.49 -4.28
N ILE A 664 8.04 46.91 -4.15
CA ILE A 664 8.94 46.56 -3.05
C ILE A 664 9.20 47.80 -2.23
N ALA A 665 8.99 47.71 -0.93
CA ALA A 665 9.24 48.84 -0.01
C ALA A 665 10.36 48.54 1.00
N ASN A 666 11.13 49.55 1.35
CA ASN A 666 12.20 49.50 2.32
C ASN A 666 11.84 50.21 3.65
N ARG A 667 12.60 49.96 4.67
CA ARG A 667 12.44 50.51 6.04
C ARG A 667 12.52 52.03 6.07
N ASN A 668 13.34 52.62 5.21
CA ASN A 668 13.55 54.09 5.10
C ASN A 668 12.40 54.79 4.35
N GLY A 669 11.27 54.09 4.12
CA GLY A 669 10.06 54.71 3.56
C GLY A 669 10.15 54.99 2.08
N ARG A 670 10.91 54.22 1.30
CA ARG A 670 10.93 54.24 -0.15
C ARG A 670 10.27 52.97 -0.74
N ALA A 671 9.70 53.13 -1.96
CA ALA A 671 9.14 51.99 -2.69
C ALA A 671 9.46 52.11 -4.19
N ILE A 672 9.68 50.96 -4.82
CA ILE A 672 9.90 50.80 -6.27
C ILE A 672 8.77 50.03 -6.91
N ARG A 673 8.21 50.54 -8.03
CA ARG A 673 7.15 49.84 -8.80
C ARG A 673 7.69 49.41 -10.16
N PHE A 674 7.50 48.18 -10.55
CA PHE A 674 7.86 47.63 -11.88
C PHE A 674 6.97 46.46 -12.25
N HIS A 675 6.89 46.14 -13.56
CA HIS A 675 6.12 44.98 -14.04
C HIS A 675 6.90 43.68 -13.81
N GLU A 676 6.21 42.59 -13.45
CA GLU A 676 6.85 41.31 -13.12
C GLU A 676 7.58 40.65 -14.30
N SER A 677 7.27 41.03 -15.56
CA SER A 677 8.01 40.59 -16.75
C SER A 677 9.49 40.99 -16.72
N ALA A 678 9.85 42.01 -15.92
CA ALA A 678 11.25 42.41 -15.68
C ALA A 678 12.02 41.34 -14.86
N VAL A 679 11.33 40.38 -14.25
CA VAL A 679 11.91 39.25 -13.53
C VAL A 679 11.73 37.99 -14.36
N ARG A 680 12.83 37.47 -14.90
CA ARG A 680 12.81 36.19 -15.64
C ARG A 680 12.43 35.03 -14.74
N GLU A 681 11.80 33.99 -15.33
CA GLU A 681 11.57 32.73 -14.64
C GLU A 681 12.91 32.01 -14.31
N MET A 682 12.99 31.42 -13.11
CA MET A 682 14.18 30.76 -12.59
C MET A 682 13.79 29.48 -11.82
N GLY A 683 14.67 28.48 -11.88
CA GLY A 683 14.51 27.24 -11.12
C GLY A 683 14.63 27.44 -9.60
N ARG A 684 14.18 26.45 -8.81
CA ARG A 684 14.14 26.52 -7.33
C ARG A 684 15.47 26.91 -6.67
N THR A 685 16.59 26.45 -7.21
CA THR A 685 17.94 26.67 -6.62
C THR A 685 18.61 27.97 -7.02
N ALA A 686 17.97 28.85 -7.80
CA ALA A 686 18.53 30.13 -8.17
C ALA A 686 18.52 31.13 -7.00
N THR A 687 19.47 32.07 -6.97
CA THR A 687 19.61 33.12 -5.95
C THR A 687 18.76 34.38 -6.22
N GLY A 688 18.17 34.47 -7.41
CA GLY A 688 17.42 35.67 -7.84
C GLY A 688 18.29 36.80 -8.43
N VAL A 689 17.63 37.94 -8.69
CA VAL A 689 18.20 39.12 -9.29
C VAL A 689 17.88 40.35 -8.42
N ARG A 690 18.58 41.47 -8.59
CA ARG A 690 18.34 42.69 -7.81
C ARG A 690 16.95 43.29 -8.11
N GLY A 691 16.10 43.43 -7.11
CA GLY A 691 14.76 44.01 -7.15
C GLY A 691 14.77 45.54 -6.84
N ILE A 692 15.39 45.90 -5.72
CA ILE A 692 15.55 47.29 -5.23
C ILE A 692 17.00 47.54 -4.80
N THR A 693 17.46 48.77 -4.90
CA THR A 693 18.73 49.21 -4.30
C THR A 693 18.43 49.87 -2.99
N LEU A 694 19.00 49.35 -1.89
CA LEU A 694 18.91 49.91 -0.54
C LEU A 694 19.90 51.08 -0.33
N ASP A 695 19.66 51.87 0.71
CA ASP A 695 20.60 52.92 1.12
C ASP A 695 21.86 52.33 1.78
N GLU A 696 23.02 53.01 1.68
CA GLU A 696 24.34 52.49 2.09
C GLU A 696 24.62 52.66 3.60
N ASP A 697 23.61 53.08 4.36
CA ASP A 697 23.72 53.31 5.80
C ASP A 697 23.81 52.01 6.64
N GLY A 698 23.66 50.86 6.04
CA GLY A 698 23.71 49.53 6.66
C GLY A 698 22.51 49.20 7.55
N GLN A 699 21.53 50.11 7.70
CA GLN A 699 20.31 49.89 8.50
C GLN A 699 19.06 49.73 7.64
N ASP A 700 19.14 50.00 6.35
CA ASP A 700 18.01 49.84 5.42
C ASP A 700 17.81 48.39 4.98
N GLU A 701 16.60 47.97 5.00
CA GLU A 701 16.20 46.60 4.61
C GLU A 701 14.83 46.60 3.91
N VAL A 702 14.55 45.63 3.11
CA VAL A 702 13.20 45.40 2.55
C VAL A 702 12.26 44.99 3.68
N ILE A 703 11.09 45.67 3.76
CA ILE A 703 10.06 45.37 4.78
C ILE A 703 8.86 44.58 4.18
N GLY A 704 8.70 44.57 2.88
CA GLY A 704 7.62 43.82 2.23
C GLY A 704 7.60 44.04 0.72
N MET A 705 6.89 43.12 0.07
CA MET A 705 6.62 43.13 -1.36
C MET A 705 5.12 42.89 -1.58
N ILE A 706 4.49 43.66 -2.45
CA ILE A 706 3.11 43.46 -2.88
C ILE A 706 3.05 43.25 -4.38
N CYS A 707 2.04 42.49 -4.81
CA CYS A 707 1.69 42.28 -6.21
C CYS A 707 0.33 42.89 -6.46
N ILE A 708 0.26 43.85 -7.36
CA ILE A 708 -0.94 44.58 -7.77
C ILE A 708 -1.56 43.81 -8.94
N LYS A 709 -2.80 43.46 -8.83
CA LYS A 709 -3.55 42.75 -9.88
C LYS A 709 -4.30 43.75 -10.77
N ASP A 710 -4.96 44.69 -10.13
CA ASP A 710 -5.77 45.71 -10.80
C ASP A 710 -5.40 47.10 -10.29
N PRO A 711 -4.64 47.86 -11.07
CA PRO A 711 -4.22 49.23 -10.70
C PRO A 711 -5.35 50.25 -10.55
N GLU A 712 -6.56 49.97 -11.09
CA GLU A 712 -7.68 50.94 -11.04
C GLU A 712 -8.48 50.82 -9.74
N THR A 713 -8.58 49.64 -9.17
CA THR A 713 -9.37 49.38 -7.96
C THR A 713 -8.53 49.27 -6.68
N GLU A 714 -7.25 48.93 -6.81
CA GLU A 714 -6.37 48.74 -5.67
C GLU A 714 -5.66 50.06 -5.29
N THR A 715 -5.36 50.19 -3.98
CA THR A 715 -4.56 51.29 -3.43
C THR A 715 -3.45 50.72 -2.55
N ILE A 716 -2.37 51.50 -2.36
CA ILE A 716 -1.22 51.11 -1.53
C ILE A 716 -1.43 51.61 -0.12
N MET A 717 -1.61 50.72 0.82
CA MET A 717 -1.65 50.96 2.26
C MET A 717 -0.26 50.78 2.87
N VAL A 718 0.20 51.77 3.62
CA VAL A 718 1.47 51.73 4.37
C VAL A 718 1.21 52.00 5.85
N VAL A 719 1.93 51.30 6.70
CA VAL A 719 1.82 51.42 8.16
C VAL A 719 3.21 51.53 8.78
N SER A 720 3.37 52.45 9.71
CA SER A 720 4.63 52.72 10.40
C SER A 720 4.61 52.16 11.83
N GLU A 721 5.77 52.04 12.41
CA GLU A 721 6.06 51.46 13.73
C GLU A 721 5.24 52.07 14.86
N ASN A 722 4.99 53.39 14.84
CA ASN A 722 4.24 54.09 15.88
C ASN A 722 2.72 54.19 15.60
N GLY A 723 2.19 53.33 14.72
CA GLY A 723 0.74 53.22 14.47
C GLY A 723 0.16 54.28 13.54
N TYR A 724 0.98 54.97 12.76
CA TYR A 724 0.54 55.85 11.69
C TYR A 724 0.46 55.09 10.37
N GLY A 725 -0.50 55.43 9.54
CA GLY A 725 -0.64 54.82 8.23
C GLY A 725 -1.50 55.63 7.29
N LYS A 726 -1.48 55.24 6.03
CA LYS A 726 -2.25 55.91 4.97
C LYS A 726 -2.46 55.02 3.78
N ARG A 727 -3.41 55.42 2.93
CA ARG A 727 -3.62 54.87 1.59
C ARG A 727 -3.07 55.89 0.59
N SER A 728 -2.52 55.42 -0.52
CA SER A 728 -2.10 56.21 -1.66
C SER A 728 -2.50 55.54 -2.96
N ASP A 729 -2.83 56.32 -3.98
CA ASP A 729 -3.12 55.82 -5.31
C ASP A 729 -1.88 55.17 -5.91
N ILE A 730 -2.11 54.07 -6.64
CA ILE A 730 -1.01 53.34 -7.29
C ILE A 730 -0.29 54.23 -8.32
N GLU A 731 -1.03 55.10 -9.02
CA GLU A 731 -0.49 56.03 -10.02
C GLU A 731 0.48 57.08 -9.44
N ASP A 732 0.42 57.35 -8.16
CA ASP A 732 1.44 58.14 -7.46
C ASP A 732 2.84 57.52 -7.51
N TYR A 733 2.94 56.20 -7.79
CA TYR A 733 4.19 55.48 -7.91
C TYR A 733 4.53 55.22 -9.39
N ARG A 734 5.49 55.96 -9.91
CA ARG A 734 5.92 55.79 -11.29
C ARG A 734 6.43 54.38 -11.56
N LYS A 735 6.05 53.81 -12.72
CA LYS A 735 6.64 52.55 -13.20
C LYS A 735 8.10 52.76 -13.60
N THR A 736 8.99 51.94 -13.14
CA THR A 736 10.44 51.98 -13.40
C THR A 736 10.98 50.60 -13.73
N ASN A 737 12.23 50.52 -14.14
CA ASN A 737 12.92 49.21 -14.20
C ASN A 737 13.29 48.76 -12.79
N ARG A 738 13.33 47.40 -12.58
CA ARG A 738 13.81 46.84 -11.30
C ARG A 738 15.24 47.30 -10.96
N GLY A 739 15.61 47.30 -9.68
CA GLY A 739 16.96 47.56 -9.22
C GLY A 739 17.25 49.04 -8.95
N GLY A 740 16.29 49.93 -9.09
CA GLY A 740 16.41 51.34 -8.72
C GLY A 740 16.23 51.58 -7.21
N LYS A 741 16.48 52.84 -6.73
CA LYS A 741 16.29 53.27 -5.31
C LYS A 741 14.82 53.52 -4.96
N GLY A 742 13.91 53.57 -5.92
CA GLY A 742 12.48 53.84 -5.69
C GLY A 742 12.16 55.32 -5.38
N VAL A 743 10.88 55.55 -5.02
CA VAL A 743 10.32 56.86 -4.65
C VAL A 743 9.89 56.85 -3.18
N LYS A 744 9.77 58.02 -2.56
CA LYS A 744 9.31 58.16 -1.18
C LYS A 744 7.84 57.71 -1.08
N THR A 745 7.56 56.75 -0.15
CA THR A 745 6.20 56.24 0.11
C THR A 745 5.61 56.68 1.43
N LEU A 746 6.44 56.99 2.41
CA LEU A 746 6.06 57.58 3.71
C LEU A 746 7.10 58.59 4.16
N ASN A 747 6.66 59.67 4.76
CA ASN A 747 7.60 60.62 5.38
C ASN A 747 7.93 60.11 6.79
N ILE A 748 9.13 59.53 6.92
CA ILE A 748 9.66 59.02 8.17
C ILE A 748 10.09 60.20 9.06
N THR A 749 9.58 60.24 10.29
CA THR A 749 9.89 61.20 11.35
C THR A 749 9.89 60.50 12.70
N ASP A 750 10.40 61.14 13.76
CA ASP A 750 10.35 60.59 15.12
C ASP A 750 8.92 60.25 15.57
N LYS A 751 7.91 60.94 15.04
CA LYS A 751 6.50 60.73 15.33
C LYS A 751 5.96 59.47 14.68
N THR A 752 6.34 59.21 13.45
CA THR A 752 5.84 58.02 12.69
C THR A 752 6.63 56.77 13.00
N GLY A 753 7.92 56.89 13.29
CA GLY A 753 8.84 55.74 13.30
C GLY A 753 9.07 55.19 11.87
N SER A 754 9.84 54.13 11.76
CA SER A 754 10.20 53.49 10.49
C SER A 754 8.99 52.80 9.84
N LEU A 755 9.06 52.54 8.53
CA LEU A 755 8.03 51.78 7.82
C LEU A 755 8.09 50.29 8.24
N VAL A 756 6.93 49.70 8.57
CA VAL A 756 6.82 48.31 9.04
C VAL A 756 6.05 47.44 8.05
N ALA A 757 5.02 47.99 7.39
CA ALA A 757 4.21 47.19 6.47
C ALA A 757 3.77 47.96 5.24
N ILE A 758 3.65 47.25 4.12
CA ILE A 758 3.02 47.66 2.87
C ILE A 758 2.00 46.60 2.43
N LYS A 759 0.78 47.03 2.08
CA LYS A 759 -0.30 46.13 1.59
C LYS A 759 -1.01 46.75 0.40
N SER A 760 -1.47 45.91 -0.54
CA SER A 760 -2.43 46.31 -1.58
C SER A 760 -3.84 46.05 -1.05
N VAL A 761 -4.71 47.06 -1.09
CA VAL A 761 -6.04 47.07 -0.48
C VAL A 761 -7.08 47.70 -1.38
N THR A 762 -8.35 47.28 -1.25
CA THR A 762 -9.53 47.90 -1.83
C THR A 762 -10.46 48.48 -0.76
N ASP A 763 -11.53 49.22 -1.11
CA ASP A 763 -12.50 49.74 -0.15
C ASP A 763 -13.30 48.63 0.57
N GLU A 764 -13.40 47.44 -0.05
CA GLU A 764 -14.08 46.24 0.46
C GLU A 764 -13.26 45.46 1.48
N ASN A 765 -12.02 45.84 1.70
CA ASN A 765 -11.16 45.15 2.61
C ASN A 765 -11.18 45.71 4.04
N ASP A 766 -10.89 44.86 5.01
CA ASP A 766 -10.57 45.25 6.38
C ASP A 766 -9.08 45.01 6.67
N LEU A 767 -8.54 45.81 7.58
CA LEU A 767 -7.19 45.64 8.08
C LEU A 767 -7.20 45.13 9.51
N MET A 768 -6.43 44.09 9.75
CA MET A 768 -6.08 43.64 11.10
C MET A 768 -4.67 44.15 11.43
N ILE A 769 -4.55 45.01 12.44
CA ILE A 769 -3.30 45.53 12.93
C ILE A 769 -3.01 44.94 14.30
N ILE A 770 -1.83 44.42 14.50
CA ILE A 770 -1.42 43.77 15.75
C ILE A 770 -0.15 44.49 16.25
N ASN A 771 -0.16 44.85 17.51
CA ASN A 771 1.03 45.37 18.20
C ASN A 771 1.88 44.21 18.78
N LYS A 772 3.10 44.52 19.22
CA LYS A 772 4.04 43.55 19.80
C LYS A 772 3.51 42.90 21.09
N SER A 773 2.62 43.55 21.84
CA SER A 773 1.96 42.96 23.00
C SER A 773 0.76 42.07 22.68
N GLY A 774 0.46 41.82 21.42
CA GLY A 774 -0.62 40.91 20.97
C GLY A 774 -2.02 41.51 20.93
N ILE A 775 -2.17 42.85 21.04
CA ILE A 775 -3.45 43.52 20.91
C ILE A 775 -3.77 43.71 19.44
N THR A 776 -4.96 43.32 19.05
CA THR A 776 -5.45 43.35 17.68
C THR A 776 -6.58 44.34 17.53
N ILE A 777 -6.54 45.16 16.46
CA ILE A 777 -7.66 45.99 16.01
C ILE A 777 -8.02 45.64 14.56
N ARG A 778 -9.31 45.61 14.27
CA ARG A 778 -9.88 45.46 12.92
C ARG A 778 -10.44 46.80 12.47
N LEU A 779 -10.02 47.30 11.32
CA LEU A 779 -10.38 48.57 10.73
C LEU A 779 -10.88 48.38 9.31
N LYS A 780 -11.97 49.04 8.92
CA LYS A 780 -12.39 49.11 7.52
C LYS A 780 -11.41 49.98 6.74
N VAL A 781 -10.94 49.48 5.59
CA VAL A 781 -10.04 50.22 4.69
C VAL A 781 -10.74 51.48 4.17
N ALA A 782 -12.03 51.43 3.88
CA ALA A 782 -12.84 52.54 3.44
C ALA A 782 -12.77 53.75 4.39
N ASP A 783 -12.55 53.55 5.70
CA ASP A 783 -12.42 54.61 6.69
C ASP A 783 -11.07 55.35 6.67
N VAL A 784 -10.09 54.80 5.91
CA VAL A 784 -8.78 55.41 5.77
C VAL A 784 -8.73 56.16 4.44
N ARG A 785 -8.70 57.49 4.53
CA ARG A 785 -8.70 58.34 3.33
C ARG A 785 -7.44 58.18 2.50
N ILE A 786 -7.58 58.33 1.19
CA ILE A 786 -6.46 58.36 0.24
C ILE A 786 -5.70 59.67 0.39
N MET A 787 -4.36 59.59 0.39
CA MET A 787 -3.43 60.72 0.58
C MET A 787 -2.20 60.55 -0.30
N GLY A 788 -1.60 61.65 -0.71
CA GLY A 788 -0.35 61.66 -1.49
C GLY A 788 0.78 60.88 -0.82
N ARG A 789 1.58 60.20 -1.63
CA ARG A 789 2.61 59.21 -1.20
C ARG A 789 3.66 59.72 -0.23
N ALA A 790 3.98 61.04 -0.21
CA ALA A 790 5.03 61.63 0.61
C ALA A 790 4.54 62.25 1.95
N THR A 791 3.29 61.98 2.35
CA THR A 791 2.72 62.49 3.62
C THR A 791 3.05 61.58 4.81
N GLN A 792 2.80 62.02 6.04
CA GLN A 792 3.03 61.27 7.30
C GLN A 792 1.90 60.28 7.61
N GLY A 793 0.74 60.38 6.98
CA GLY A 793 -0.42 59.53 7.27
C GLY A 793 -1.25 60.04 8.45
N VAL A 794 -2.19 59.18 8.88
CA VAL A 794 -3.09 59.39 10.04
C VAL A 794 -2.85 58.32 11.09
N ARG A 795 -3.22 58.57 12.32
CA ARG A 795 -3.13 57.59 13.39
C ARG A 795 -4.20 56.50 13.18
N LEU A 796 -3.78 55.26 13.08
CA LEU A 796 -4.66 54.09 12.90
C LEU A 796 -4.98 53.44 14.24
N ILE A 797 -4.02 53.36 15.14
CA ILE A 797 -4.17 52.79 16.49
C ILE A 797 -3.48 53.71 17.53
N ASP A 798 -4.03 53.81 18.71
CA ASP A 798 -3.44 54.55 19.84
C ASP A 798 -2.49 53.64 20.64
N LEU A 799 -1.19 53.83 20.44
CA LEU A 799 -0.11 53.10 21.12
C LEU A 799 0.55 53.91 22.25
N GLU A 800 0.33 55.24 22.32
CA GLU A 800 1.01 56.12 23.27
C GLU A 800 0.74 55.73 24.73
N LYS A 801 -0.48 55.30 25.05
CA LYS A 801 -0.86 54.93 26.42
C LYS A 801 -0.17 53.66 26.93
N ARG A 802 0.43 52.88 26.08
CA ARG A 802 1.02 51.58 26.40
C ARG A 802 2.47 51.43 26.02
N ASN A 803 3.08 52.47 25.43
CA ASN A 803 4.45 52.46 24.94
C ASN A 803 4.79 51.22 24.10
N ASP A 804 3.93 50.90 23.11
CA ASP A 804 3.98 49.70 22.29
C ASP A 804 4.24 50.06 20.81
N GLN A 805 4.54 49.05 20.00
CA GLN A 805 4.86 49.19 18.58
C GLN A 805 4.04 48.23 17.76
N ILE A 806 3.82 48.54 16.47
CA ILE A 806 3.16 47.59 15.53
C ILE A 806 4.07 46.39 15.29
N GLY A 807 3.52 45.20 15.49
CA GLY A 807 4.16 43.92 15.20
C GLY A 807 3.84 43.37 13.81
N SER A 808 2.54 43.41 13.40
CA SER A 808 2.10 42.88 12.10
C SER A 808 0.84 43.57 11.58
N VAL A 809 0.68 43.57 10.26
CA VAL A 809 -0.53 44.08 9.57
C VAL A 809 -0.99 43.09 8.52
N CYS A 810 -2.28 42.69 8.57
CA CYS A 810 -2.90 41.76 7.64
C CYS A 810 -4.14 42.38 6.99
N LYS A 811 -4.40 41.99 5.74
CA LYS A 811 -5.62 42.32 4.99
C LYS A 811 -6.62 41.12 5.15
N VAL A 812 -7.87 41.42 5.44
CA VAL A 812 -8.98 40.44 5.52
C VAL A 812 -10.16 40.94 4.68
N ALA A 813 -11.07 40.01 4.30
CA ALA A 813 -12.30 40.36 3.62
C ALA A 813 -13.26 41.10 4.57
N SER A 814 -14.15 41.95 4.03
CA SER A 814 -15.15 42.63 4.81
C SER A 814 -16.33 41.70 5.09
N GLU A 815 -17.04 41.92 6.23
CA GLU A 815 -18.20 41.10 6.61
C GLU A 815 -19.39 41.19 5.61
N ASN A 816 -19.43 42.17 4.72
CA ASN A 816 -20.51 42.32 3.73
C ASN A 816 -20.39 41.37 2.50
N GLU A 817 -19.18 40.82 2.21
CA GLU A 817 -19.00 39.86 1.12
C GLU A 817 -19.45 38.43 1.52
N GLU A 818 -19.57 38.15 2.83
CA GLU A 818 -20.01 36.85 3.32
C GLU A 818 -21.50 36.57 3.06
N GLU A 819 -22.35 37.62 2.94
CA GLU A 819 -23.79 37.48 2.61
C GLU A 819 -24.04 37.35 1.09
N GLU A 820 -23.21 37.94 0.22
CA GLU A 820 -23.40 37.88 -1.25
C GLU A 820 -22.89 36.58 -1.88
N VAL A 821 -21.92 35.92 -1.28
CA VAL A 821 -21.39 34.62 -1.78
C VAL A 821 -22.37 33.45 -1.51
N GLN A 822 -23.34 33.61 -0.58
CA GLN A 822 -24.37 32.60 -0.34
C GLN A 822 -25.54 32.68 -1.38
N ASP A 823 -25.71 33.80 -2.07
CA ASP A 823 -26.79 33.98 -3.07
C ASP A 823 -26.40 33.63 -4.53
N GLU A 824 -25.10 33.40 -4.84
CA GLU A 824 -24.68 32.95 -6.17
C GLU A 824 -24.55 31.39 -6.33
N ALA A 825 -25.06 30.64 -5.38
CA ALA A 825 -25.16 29.19 -5.54
C ALA A 825 -26.43 28.80 -6.33
N THR A 826 -26.27 28.72 -7.64
CA THR A 826 -27.03 27.95 -8.65
C THR A 826 -28.56 28.03 -8.65
N PRO A 827 -29.20 28.50 -9.71
CA PRO A 827 -30.62 28.25 -9.92
C PRO A 827 -30.82 26.75 -10.22
N ALA A 828 -31.57 26.11 -9.34
CA ALA A 828 -32.09 24.77 -9.55
C ALA A 828 -32.94 24.77 -10.83
N THR A 829 -32.55 23.99 -11.80
CA THR A 829 -33.39 23.66 -12.96
C THR A 829 -34.57 22.85 -12.48
N ASP A 830 -35.76 23.48 -12.48
CA ASP A 830 -37.06 22.83 -12.33
C ASP A 830 -37.22 21.71 -13.39
N ILE A 831 -37.13 20.47 -12.96
CA ILE A 831 -37.69 19.34 -13.68
C ILE A 831 -39.08 19.09 -13.08
N GLN A 832 -40.13 19.48 -13.84
CA GLN A 832 -41.51 19.12 -13.53
C GLN A 832 -41.66 17.59 -13.59
N PRO A 833 -42.41 16.96 -12.64
CA PRO A 833 -42.78 15.57 -12.77
C PRO A 833 -44.02 15.45 -13.69
N ALA A 834 -43.93 14.57 -14.65
CA ALA A 834 -45.06 14.15 -15.50
C ALA A 834 -46.06 13.31 -14.68
N ASP A 835 -47.32 13.57 -14.96
CA ASP A 835 -48.55 13.05 -14.30
C ASP A 835 -48.65 11.52 -14.26
N GLY A 836 -49.17 11.07 -13.13
CA GLY A 836 -50.29 10.13 -13.03
C GLY A 836 -50.04 8.63 -13.15
N GLU A 837 -50.13 7.98 -12.01
CA GLU A 837 -51.05 6.85 -11.85
C GLU A 837 -51.18 6.48 -10.36
N THR A 838 -52.43 6.61 -9.91
CA THR A 838 -52.92 6.29 -8.57
C THR A 838 -53.03 4.77 -8.43
N ILE A 839 -52.31 4.16 -7.48
CA ILE A 839 -52.65 2.82 -7.00
C ILE A 839 -52.90 2.89 -5.49
N GLN A 840 -54.14 2.50 -5.09
CA GLN A 840 -54.63 2.41 -3.72
C GLN A 840 -53.90 1.31 -2.91
N PRO A 841 -53.87 1.44 -1.58
CA PRO A 841 -53.28 0.43 -0.72
C PRO A 841 -54.26 -0.71 -0.47
N VAL A 842 -53.74 -1.93 -0.65
CA VAL A 842 -54.45 -3.16 -0.16
C VAL A 842 -53.91 -3.46 1.22
N THR A 843 -54.84 -3.42 2.17
CA THR A 843 -54.72 -3.98 3.52
C THR A 843 -54.94 -5.48 3.46
N ASP A 844 -54.07 -6.28 4.04
CA ASP A 844 -54.41 -7.59 4.56
C ASP A 844 -53.65 -7.86 5.87
N GLU A 845 -54.48 -8.11 6.87
CA GLU A 845 -54.10 -8.55 8.20
C GLU A 845 -53.77 -10.06 8.23
N PRO A 846 -53.20 -10.55 9.34
CA PRO A 846 -52.57 -11.86 9.41
C PRO A 846 -53.51 -12.99 9.81
N ASN A 847 -53.20 -14.22 9.45
CA ASN A 847 -53.67 -15.42 10.11
C ASN A 847 -52.58 -16.51 10.20
N GLU A 848 -52.40 -16.96 11.46
CA GLU A 848 -51.80 -18.16 12.04
C GLU A 848 -50.30 -18.35 11.90
#